data_9188d0721d4e287d1daeab014ebe7726
#
_entry.id   9188d0721d4e287d1daeab014ebe7726
#
_cell.length_a   1.000
_cell.length_b   1.000
_cell.length_c   1.000
_cell.angle_alpha   90.00
_cell.angle_beta   90.00
_cell.angle_gamma   90.00
#
_symmetry.space_group_name_H-M   'P 1'
#
loop_
_entity.id
_entity.type
_entity.pdbx_description
1 polymer ?
#
loop_
_entity_poly.entity_id
_entity_poly.type
_entity_poly.pdbx_seq_one_letter_code
_entity_poly.pdbx_strand_id
1 'polypeptide(L)'
;MPTQNFQSARKCRRVRHHISRRFNQRLICIAIATLGESASWAGGEQVLEKVEITGTATNLVGVADSANVGTVTKKQLEARTVYRPGELLESAPGLVVSQHSGEGKANQFYLRGFNLDHGTDLRTTVDGMLVNQRSHSHGQGWTDLNFLIPELATGLEYKKGPYYANEGDFASAGAVSIRYADRLDSGIANLGFGQNGFRRALIADSPKLGNGNLLYAVEAMHNDGPFVHGDDYRKSNGVLRYSEGDQANGFNVSAMGYTAKWNATDQIAKRAVDAGTLGRFDAIDPSDGGESHRYSLSGAWHRSTETSSTNVNAYVTDWKLRLFSNFTYFLDDPINGDQFHQPDDRTTTGVNASHTWQMQGLGLASENTVGAQFQNDNIFNGLYSTRDRQILSKTRSDHIAETGLGVYAENATRWLPWFRTVAGVRGDTYRFHVGSNLDANSGKVTQSIANPKLDLIFGPWAKTEFYLNAGGGFHSNDARGTTLTVDPKTGDPADKVPALVRSKGLEVGVRTSFVPGLQTSLSIYRLDFASELVFAGDAGTTEAGRPSRRTGFEFANYYKLSDWLTVDADLAFARARFRDNDPDGIGLRIPGSVEGVGSIALAVDNLGRWFGALQFRYFGPRPLIEDNSVRSASTATFNGRVGYKISPRTRVDLEGFNLTNRKASAIDYYYTSRLPGEPAAGVNDIHFHPIESRSFRVTLSTNF
;
A
#
# COMPACT_ATOMS: atom_id res chain seq x y z
N MET A 1 -49.85 26.24 -29.34
CA MET A 1 -50.37 25.99 -30.70
C MET A 1 -49.22 26.00 -31.68
N PRO A 2 -49.16 25.12 -32.68
CA PRO A 2 -49.49 23.67 -32.71
C PRO A 2 -48.27 22.81 -33.06
N THR A 3 -48.19 21.64 -32.54
CA THR A 3 -48.24 20.27 -33.09
C THR A 3 -47.76 20.05 -34.53
N GLN A 4 -46.81 19.16 -34.74
CA GLN A 4 -46.98 18.09 -35.74
C GLN A 4 -46.08 16.89 -35.49
N ASN A 5 -46.76 15.75 -35.35
CA ASN A 5 -46.28 14.37 -35.38
C ASN A 5 -45.67 14.00 -36.74
N PHE A 6 -44.66 13.10 -36.74
CA PHE A 6 -44.58 12.08 -37.79
C PHE A 6 -44.06 10.75 -37.20
N GLN A 7 -45.01 9.80 -37.14
CA GLN A 7 -44.76 8.36 -37.06
C GLN A 7 -44.32 7.85 -38.44
N SER A 8 -43.37 6.94 -38.49
CA SER A 8 -43.35 5.89 -39.47
C SER A 8 -42.75 4.61 -38.92
N ALA A 9 -43.63 3.64 -38.78
CA ALA A 9 -43.29 2.25 -38.47
C ALA A 9 -42.72 1.55 -39.69
N ARG A 10 -41.70 0.73 -39.53
CA ARG A 10 -41.46 -0.42 -40.41
C ARG A 10 -41.13 -1.67 -39.58
N LYS A 11 -42.06 -2.61 -39.66
CA LYS A 11 -41.92 -4.02 -39.28
C LYS A 11 -40.85 -4.68 -40.15
N CYS A 12 -39.95 -5.48 -39.54
CA CYS A 12 -39.35 -6.63 -40.24
C CYS A 12 -39.09 -7.78 -39.29
N ARG A 13 -39.83 -8.83 -39.52
CA ARG A 13 -39.75 -10.27 -39.28
C ARG A 13 -38.63 -10.83 -38.35
N ARG A 14 -39.16 -11.57 -37.38
CA ARG A 14 -38.46 -12.66 -36.64
C ARG A 14 -37.99 -13.75 -37.62
N VAL A 15 -36.72 -14.12 -37.47
CA VAL A 15 -36.23 -15.46 -37.82
C VAL A 15 -35.61 -16.04 -36.55
N ARG A 16 -36.29 -17.07 -36.03
CA ARG A 16 -35.74 -17.97 -34.97
C ARG A 16 -34.75 -18.92 -35.63
N HIS A 17 -33.52 -18.89 -35.18
CA HIS A 17 -32.66 -20.07 -35.28
C HIS A 17 -32.26 -20.53 -33.88
N HIS A 18 -32.87 -21.64 -33.48
CA HIS A 18 -32.36 -22.50 -32.43
C HIS A 18 -31.03 -23.12 -32.88
N ILE A 19 -29.95 -22.76 -32.21
CA ILE A 19 -28.73 -23.59 -32.20
C ILE A 19 -28.46 -23.92 -30.76
N SER A 20 -28.84 -25.13 -30.38
CA SER A 20 -28.41 -25.81 -29.17
C SER A 20 -26.90 -26.09 -29.28
N ARG A 21 -26.07 -25.42 -28.51
CA ARG A 21 -24.69 -25.86 -28.25
C ARG A 21 -24.64 -26.40 -26.82
N ARG A 22 -24.76 -27.71 -26.73
CA ARG A 22 -24.20 -28.45 -25.58
C ARG A 22 -22.68 -28.26 -25.61
N PHE A 23 -22.15 -27.47 -24.72
CA PHE A 23 -20.71 -27.43 -24.48
C PHE A 23 -20.33 -28.63 -23.61
N ASN A 24 -19.57 -29.55 -24.18
CA ASN A 24 -18.99 -30.70 -23.53
C ASN A 24 -18.08 -30.27 -22.36
N GLN A 25 -18.51 -30.59 -21.14
CA GLN A 25 -17.65 -30.63 -19.94
C GLN A 25 -16.79 -31.90 -19.95
N ARG A 26 -15.87 -32.03 -20.91
CA ARG A 26 -14.83 -33.08 -20.90
C ARG A 26 -13.67 -32.60 -21.75
N LEU A 27 -12.77 -31.82 -21.14
CA LEU A 27 -11.40 -31.58 -21.68
C LEU A 27 -10.57 -30.69 -20.73
N ILE A 28 -10.55 -31.00 -19.42
CA ILE A 28 -9.53 -30.50 -18.48
C ILE A 28 -9.26 -31.63 -17.46
N CYS A 29 -8.94 -32.81 -17.88
CA CYS A 29 -8.44 -33.90 -17.02
C CYS A 29 -7.66 -34.95 -17.81
N ILE A 30 -6.78 -34.54 -18.73
CA ILE A 30 -5.83 -35.49 -19.35
C ILE A 30 -4.56 -34.70 -19.69
N ALA A 31 -3.70 -34.51 -18.69
CA ALA A 31 -2.28 -34.22 -18.86
C ALA A 31 -1.48 -34.40 -17.56
N ILE A 32 -1.94 -35.26 -16.64
CA ILE A 32 -1.14 -35.65 -15.47
C ILE A 32 -1.35 -37.15 -15.27
N ALA A 33 -0.83 -37.95 -16.13
CA ALA A 33 -0.52 -39.37 -15.87
C ALA A 33 0.07 -39.99 -17.15
N THR A 34 1.38 -39.94 -17.26
CA THR A 34 2.27 -40.96 -17.85
C THR A 34 3.63 -40.33 -18.04
N LEU A 35 4.55 -40.72 -17.20
CA LEU A 35 5.97 -40.95 -17.48
C LEU A 35 6.65 -41.20 -16.13
N GLY A 36 6.41 -42.44 -15.63
CA GLY A 36 7.36 -43.05 -14.75
C GLY A 36 8.27 -43.89 -15.61
N GLU A 37 9.54 -43.52 -15.66
CA GLU A 37 10.67 -44.47 -15.79
C GLU A 37 11.96 -43.73 -15.51
N SER A 38 12.70 -44.24 -14.56
CA SER A 38 13.99 -43.77 -14.07
C SER A 38 15.09 -43.95 -15.12
N ALA A 39 15.74 -42.86 -15.49
CA ALA A 39 17.08 -42.91 -16.09
C ALA A 39 18.00 -42.02 -15.24
N SER A 40 18.85 -42.65 -14.44
CA SER A 40 19.95 -42.03 -13.74
C SER A 40 21.02 -41.55 -14.72
N TRP A 41 21.18 -40.22 -14.84
CA TRP A 41 22.37 -39.64 -15.46
C TRP A 41 23.03 -38.74 -14.42
N ALA A 42 24.26 -39.11 -14.05
CA ALA A 42 25.12 -38.30 -13.22
C ALA A 42 25.53 -37.03 -13.99
N GLY A 43 24.90 -35.93 -13.68
CA GLY A 43 25.27 -34.58 -14.13
C GLY A 43 25.40 -33.68 -12.90
N GLY A 44 26.54 -33.00 -12.77
CA GLY A 44 26.92 -32.26 -11.56
C GLY A 44 25.82 -31.36 -11.04
N GLU A 45 25.66 -31.35 -9.73
CA GLU A 45 24.81 -30.48 -8.95
C GLU A 45 25.12 -29.00 -9.25
N GLN A 46 24.31 -28.36 -10.08
CA GLN A 46 24.17 -26.91 -9.99
C GLN A 46 23.16 -26.60 -8.90
N VAL A 47 23.65 -26.47 -7.69
CA VAL A 47 22.91 -25.86 -6.57
C VAL A 47 22.47 -24.47 -7.04
N LEU A 48 21.16 -24.22 -7.09
CA LEU A 48 20.65 -22.85 -7.23
C LEU A 48 21.26 -22.03 -6.10
N GLU A 49 21.99 -20.97 -6.44
CA GLU A 49 22.69 -20.15 -5.46
C GLU A 49 21.67 -19.65 -4.42
N LYS A 50 21.82 -20.13 -3.20
CA LYS A 50 21.08 -19.69 -2.05
C LYS A 50 21.35 -18.20 -1.88
N VAL A 51 20.30 -17.36 -1.88
CA VAL A 51 20.43 -15.93 -1.63
C VAL A 51 21.05 -15.74 -0.24
N GLU A 52 22.32 -15.46 -0.18
CA GLU A 52 23.04 -15.17 1.04
C GLU A 52 22.81 -13.71 1.41
N ILE A 53 21.98 -13.46 2.44
CA ILE A 53 21.74 -12.12 2.99
C ILE A 53 22.98 -11.73 3.79
N THR A 54 23.96 -11.14 3.13
CA THR A 54 25.08 -10.49 3.82
C THR A 54 24.67 -9.09 4.24
N GLY A 55 24.45 -8.90 5.48
CA GLY A 55 24.18 -7.75 6.38
C GLY A 55 23.94 -6.32 5.87
N THR A 56 24.08 -5.97 4.60
CA THR A 56 23.95 -4.58 4.12
C THR A 56 23.01 -4.35 2.94
N ALA A 57 22.89 -5.26 2.01
CA ALA A 57 21.88 -5.26 0.94
C ALA A 57 21.90 -6.61 0.23
N THR A 58 20.76 -7.03 -0.30
CA THR A 58 20.65 -8.30 -1.02
C THR A 58 20.93 -8.07 -2.50
N ASN A 59 21.95 -8.71 -3.04
CA ASN A 59 22.18 -8.72 -4.49
C ASN A 59 21.21 -9.71 -5.15
N LEU A 60 20.35 -9.22 -6.03
CA LEU A 60 19.33 -10.02 -6.70
C LEU A 60 19.66 -10.33 -8.17
N VAL A 61 20.86 -10.01 -8.65
CA VAL A 61 21.32 -10.42 -9.98
C VAL A 61 21.45 -11.96 -10.02
N GLY A 62 20.81 -12.60 -10.97
CA GLY A 62 20.74 -14.06 -11.10
C GLY A 62 19.46 -14.69 -10.54
N VAL A 63 18.69 -13.96 -9.69
CA VAL A 63 17.51 -14.50 -9.01
C VAL A 63 16.24 -13.64 -9.19
N ALA A 64 16.36 -12.33 -9.41
CA ALA A 64 15.20 -11.45 -9.56
C ALA A 64 14.40 -11.72 -10.83
N ASP A 65 13.07 -11.59 -10.76
CA ASP A 65 12.17 -11.77 -11.92
C ASP A 65 11.93 -10.46 -12.67
N SER A 66 12.21 -9.32 -12.04
CA SER A 66 12.20 -8.01 -12.71
C SER A 66 13.26 -7.06 -12.13
N ALA A 67 13.50 -5.94 -12.82
CA ALA A 67 14.38 -4.88 -12.34
C ALA A 67 13.81 -4.19 -11.07
N ASN A 68 12.51 -4.25 -10.85
CA ASN A 68 11.76 -3.54 -9.81
C ASN A 68 11.27 -4.43 -8.67
N VAL A 69 11.97 -5.51 -8.38
CA VAL A 69 11.82 -6.30 -7.16
C VAL A 69 13.00 -6.01 -6.23
N GLY A 70 12.77 -5.98 -4.94
CA GLY A 70 13.86 -5.77 -3.99
C GLY A 70 13.53 -6.18 -2.57
N THR A 71 14.59 -6.34 -1.80
CA THR A 71 14.53 -6.59 -0.36
C THR A 71 15.33 -5.50 0.35
N VAL A 72 14.68 -4.82 1.26
CA VAL A 72 15.28 -3.85 2.17
C VAL A 72 15.59 -4.56 3.48
N THR A 73 16.84 -4.58 3.88
CA THR A 73 17.29 -5.28 5.09
C THR A 73 16.94 -4.48 6.35
N LYS A 74 16.90 -5.14 7.52
CA LYS A 74 16.72 -4.48 8.82
C LYS A 74 17.70 -3.31 9.00
N LYS A 75 18.96 -3.49 8.61
CA LYS A 75 19.97 -2.44 8.72
C LYS A 75 19.66 -1.20 7.87
N GLN A 76 19.11 -1.40 6.66
CA GLN A 76 18.68 -0.29 5.83
C GLN A 76 17.44 0.42 6.42
N LEU A 77 16.49 -0.32 7.01
CA LEU A 77 15.35 0.26 7.73
C LEU A 77 15.80 1.07 8.94
N GLU A 78 16.70 0.54 9.75
CA GLU A 78 17.26 1.21 10.93
C GLU A 78 18.07 2.48 10.59
N ALA A 79 18.64 2.58 9.39
CA ALA A 79 19.37 3.75 8.95
C ALA A 79 18.46 4.93 8.55
N ARG A 80 17.16 4.70 8.33
CA ARG A 80 16.22 5.75 7.93
C ARG A 80 15.67 6.49 9.14
N THR A 81 15.43 7.79 8.95
CA THR A 81 14.72 8.64 9.91
C THR A 81 13.24 8.58 9.58
N VAL A 82 12.42 8.08 10.48
CA VAL A 82 10.99 7.79 10.29
C VAL A 82 10.18 8.61 11.28
N TYR A 83 9.31 9.49 10.78
CA TYR A 83 8.42 10.29 11.62
C TYR A 83 7.20 9.47 12.08
N ARG A 84 6.59 8.69 11.15
CA ARG A 84 5.44 7.78 11.36
C ARG A 84 5.75 6.37 10.88
N PRO A 85 5.20 5.31 11.49
CA PRO A 85 5.49 3.92 11.10
C PRO A 85 5.28 3.60 9.62
N GLY A 86 4.23 4.19 8.99
CA GLY A 86 3.95 3.99 7.57
C GLY A 86 5.03 4.49 6.62
N GLU A 87 5.87 5.44 7.05
CA GLU A 87 7.01 5.94 6.25
C GLU A 87 8.13 4.89 6.06
N LEU A 88 8.09 3.76 6.76
CA LEU A 88 8.96 2.62 6.46
C LEU A 88 8.81 2.15 5.00
N LEU A 89 7.63 2.34 4.40
CA LEU A 89 7.36 1.97 3.03
C LEU A 89 8.18 2.82 2.02
N GLU A 90 8.61 4.02 2.38
CA GLU A 90 9.50 4.85 1.53
C GLU A 90 10.89 4.22 1.31
N SER A 91 11.20 3.14 1.99
CA SER A 91 12.38 2.34 1.68
C SER A 91 12.25 1.54 0.38
N ALA A 92 11.04 1.36 -0.15
CA ALA A 92 10.83 0.92 -1.53
C ALA A 92 11.06 2.10 -2.48
N PRO A 93 12.03 2.04 -3.42
CA PRO A 93 12.40 3.15 -4.28
C PRO A 93 11.20 3.76 -5.02
N GLY A 94 11.10 5.08 -5.08
CA GLY A 94 10.03 5.80 -5.77
C GLY A 94 8.67 5.81 -5.06
N LEU A 95 8.54 5.19 -3.89
CA LEU A 95 7.34 5.27 -3.06
C LEU A 95 7.44 6.48 -2.13
N VAL A 96 6.38 7.27 -2.05
CA VAL A 96 6.27 8.42 -1.14
C VAL A 96 5.06 8.25 -0.25
N VAL A 97 5.22 8.58 1.02
CA VAL A 97 4.19 8.53 2.05
C VAL A 97 3.88 9.94 2.51
N SER A 98 2.62 10.30 2.64
CA SER A 98 2.16 11.61 3.06
C SER A 98 1.09 11.50 4.14
N GLN A 99 0.69 12.63 4.72
CA GLN A 99 -0.39 12.72 5.68
C GLN A 99 -1.29 13.90 5.34
N HIS A 100 -2.60 13.73 5.46
CA HIS A 100 -3.58 14.78 5.14
C HIS A 100 -4.52 15.13 6.30
N SER A 101 -4.27 14.58 7.48
CA SER A 101 -5.06 14.78 8.68
C SER A 101 -4.20 14.45 9.91
N GLY A 102 -4.81 14.26 11.09
CA GLY A 102 -4.12 13.94 12.33
C GLY A 102 -3.29 12.65 12.30
N GLU A 103 -2.41 12.52 13.26
CA GLU A 103 -1.40 11.46 13.40
C GLU A 103 -1.98 10.03 13.34
N GLY A 104 -3.19 9.80 13.86
CA GLY A 104 -3.79 8.47 13.95
C GLY A 104 -4.51 8.00 12.69
N LYS A 105 -4.72 8.88 11.69
CA LYS A 105 -5.31 8.51 10.40
C LYS A 105 -4.28 7.77 9.54
N ALA A 106 -4.73 6.82 8.72
CA ALA A 106 -3.85 6.13 7.77
C ALA A 106 -3.13 7.11 6.84
N ASN A 107 -1.90 6.78 6.48
CA ASN A 107 -1.13 7.57 5.54
C ASN A 107 -1.70 7.51 4.12
N GLN A 108 -1.30 8.45 3.31
CA GLN A 108 -1.51 8.46 1.86
C GLN A 108 -0.25 8.02 1.14
N PHE A 109 -0.40 7.19 0.10
CA PHE A 109 0.70 6.57 -0.62
C PHE A 109 0.74 7.02 -2.07
N TYR A 110 1.95 7.19 -2.62
CA TYR A 110 2.18 7.56 -4.01
C TYR A 110 3.24 6.66 -4.63
N LEU A 111 2.92 6.05 -5.75
CA LEU A 111 3.83 5.19 -6.48
C LEU A 111 3.50 5.22 -7.97
N ARG A 112 4.50 5.29 -8.87
CA ARG A 112 4.31 5.21 -10.32
C ARG A 112 3.27 6.19 -10.90
N GLY A 113 3.18 7.40 -10.34
CA GLY A 113 2.22 8.42 -10.77
C GLY A 113 0.79 8.17 -10.30
N PHE A 114 0.56 7.24 -9.38
CA PHE A 114 -0.70 7.11 -8.67
C PHE A 114 -0.71 8.01 -7.44
N ASN A 115 -1.85 8.64 -7.19
CA ASN A 115 -2.32 8.91 -5.87
C ASN A 115 -3.11 7.66 -5.44
N LEU A 116 -2.52 6.83 -4.60
CA LEU A 116 -3.10 5.56 -4.16
C LEU A 116 -4.10 5.75 -3.01
N ASP A 117 -4.42 7.01 -2.72
CA ASP A 117 -5.16 7.38 -1.53
C ASP A 117 -4.57 6.66 -0.31
N HIS A 118 -5.34 5.92 0.44
CA HIS A 118 -4.88 5.18 1.60
C HIS A 118 -4.39 3.75 1.30
N GLY A 119 -4.13 3.39 0.03
CA GLY A 119 -3.51 2.11 -0.32
C GLY A 119 -4.09 1.35 -1.51
N THR A 120 -5.03 1.92 -2.25
CA THR A 120 -5.52 1.33 -3.50
C THR A 120 -4.33 1.10 -4.46
N ASP A 121 -4.30 -0.07 -5.13
CA ASP A 121 -3.23 -0.47 -6.07
C ASP A 121 -1.81 -0.62 -5.47
N LEU A 122 -1.65 -0.49 -4.15
CA LEU A 122 -0.45 -0.89 -3.41
C LEU A 122 -0.81 -1.99 -2.39
N ARG A 123 -0.61 -3.24 -2.78
CA ARG A 123 -0.87 -4.37 -1.89
C ARG A 123 0.13 -4.36 -0.73
N THR A 124 -0.34 -4.21 0.49
CA THR A 124 0.52 -4.19 1.68
C THR A 124 0.19 -5.37 2.59
N THR A 125 1.21 -6.13 2.97
CA THR A 125 1.07 -7.25 3.91
C THR A 125 2.03 -7.11 5.08
N VAL A 126 1.60 -7.54 6.26
CA VAL A 126 2.43 -7.68 7.47
C VAL A 126 2.30 -9.11 7.96
N ASP A 127 3.40 -9.85 8.01
CA ASP A 127 3.42 -11.29 8.34
C ASP A 127 2.41 -12.12 7.54
N GLY A 128 2.25 -11.81 6.25
CA GLY A 128 1.29 -12.48 5.35
C GLY A 128 -0.17 -12.05 5.52
N MET A 129 -0.51 -11.26 6.53
CA MET A 129 -1.84 -10.65 6.68
C MET A 129 -2.00 -9.50 5.71
N LEU A 130 -3.03 -9.50 4.88
CA LEU A 130 -3.35 -8.33 4.05
C LEU A 130 -3.83 -7.18 4.94
N VAL A 131 -3.21 -6.00 4.79
CA VAL A 131 -3.58 -4.79 5.53
C VAL A 131 -4.66 -4.01 4.79
N ASN A 132 -4.62 -4.00 3.46
CA ASN A 132 -5.60 -3.28 2.63
C ASN A 132 -7.03 -3.75 2.91
N GLN A 133 -7.90 -2.80 3.16
CA GLN A 133 -9.34 -3.03 3.39
C GLN A 133 -10.10 -2.66 2.11
N ARG A 134 -10.80 -3.63 1.49
CA ARG A 134 -11.45 -3.48 0.18
C ARG A 134 -12.51 -2.40 0.18
N SER A 135 -13.64 -2.66 0.86
CA SER A 135 -14.63 -1.62 1.17
C SER A 135 -14.28 -0.97 2.50
N HIS A 136 -14.31 0.34 2.57
CA HIS A 136 -13.99 1.07 3.79
C HIS A 136 -14.80 2.36 3.89
N SER A 137 -15.21 2.75 5.10
CA SER A 137 -16.06 3.92 5.30
C SER A 137 -15.45 5.23 4.80
N HIS A 138 -14.12 5.36 4.80
CA HIS A 138 -13.42 6.54 4.33
C HIS A 138 -12.88 6.39 2.90
N GLY A 139 -12.06 5.37 2.63
CA GLY A 139 -11.41 5.19 1.33
C GLY A 139 -11.10 3.73 1.03
N GLN A 140 -11.44 3.28 -0.17
CA GLN A 140 -11.16 1.93 -0.66
C GLN A 140 -9.67 1.62 -0.56
N GLY A 141 -9.33 0.38 -0.20
CA GLY A 141 -7.94 -0.06 -0.07
C GLY A 141 -7.24 0.44 1.19
N TRP A 142 -7.97 1.01 2.14
CA TRP A 142 -7.44 1.58 3.38
C TRP A 142 -6.37 0.71 4.02
N THR A 143 -5.17 1.30 4.20
CA THR A 143 -3.98 0.63 4.71
C THR A 143 -3.44 1.42 5.90
N ASP A 144 -3.95 1.12 7.08
CA ASP A 144 -3.46 1.70 8.32
C ASP A 144 -2.26 0.90 8.84
N LEU A 145 -1.09 1.53 8.91
CA LEU A 145 0.17 0.96 9.40
C LEU A 145 0.58 1.50 10.79
N ASN A 146 -0.28 2.25 11.46
CA ASN A 146 0.04 2.81 12.77
C ASN A 146 0.28 1.74 13.85
N PHE A 147 -0.19 0.51 13.64
CA PHE A 147 0.07 -0.63 14.53
C PHE A 147 1.48 -1.21 14.41
N LEU A 148 2.30 -0.78 13.45
CA LEU A 148 3.66 -1.28 13.32
C LEU A 148 4.54 -0.83 14.47
N ILE A 149 5.41 -1.75 14.93
CA ILE A 149 6.56 -1.48 15.78
C ILE A 149 7.80 -1.67 14.90
N PRO A 150 8.43 -0.59 14.41
CA PRO A 150 9.52 -0.64 13.43
C PRO A 150 10.69 -1.53 13.84
N GLU A 151 11.02 -1.58 15.12
CA GLU A 151 12.14 -2.35 15.67
C GLU A 151 11.97 -3.87 15.53
N LEU A 152 10.72 -4.34 15.36
CA LEU A 152 10.43 -5.76 15.14
C LEU A 152 10.57 -6.17 13.67
N ALA A 153 10.60 -5.22 12.72
CA ALA A 153 10.72 -5.53 11.31
C ALA A 153 12.11 -6.09 10.99
N THR A 154 12.15 -7.27 10.36
CA THR A 154 13.40 -7.90 9.89
C THR A 154 13.81 -7.38 8.52
N GLY A 155 12.88 -6.81 7.78
CA GLY A 155 13.06 -6.27 6.44
C GLY A 155 11.72 -6.00 5.78
N LEU A 156 11.82 -5.48 4.57
CA LEU A 156 10.71 -5.17 3.70
C LEU A 156 11.01 -5.71 2.30
N GLU A 157 10.08 -6.46 1.73
CA GLU A 157 10.14 -6.90 0.34
C GLU A 157 9.19 -6.04 -0.48
N TYR A 158 9.63 -5.60 -1.67
CA TYR A 158 8.77 -4.87 -2.60
C TYR A 158 8.82 -5.45 -4.00
N LYS A 159 7.70 -5.36 -4.70
CA LYS A 159 7.51 -5.73 -6.09
C LYS A 159 6.72 -4.64 -6.77
N LYS A 160 7.09 -4.19 -7.96
CA LYS A 160 6.36 -3.15 -8.66
C LYS A 160 5.82 -3.63 -9.99
N GLY A 161 4.56 -3.24 -10.27
CA GLY A 161 3.82 -3.68 -11.44
C GLY A 161 3.14 -5.04 -11.31
N PRO A 162 2.21 -5.35 -12.21
CA PRO A 162 1.35 -6.52 -12.12
C PRO A 162 1.97 -7.79 -12.73
N TYR A 163 3.23 -8.07 -12.47
CA TYR A 163 3.99 -9.14 -13.14
C TYR A 163 4.04 -10.47 -12.37
N TYR A 164 3.64 -10.50 -11.09
CA TYR A 164 3.83 -11.63 -10.18
C TYR A 164 2.52 -12.38 -9.95
N ALA A 165 2.52 -13.71 -10.14
CA ALA A 165 1.30 -14.51 -10.04
C ALA A 165 0.78 -14.63 -8.59
N ASN A 166 1.67 -14.59 -7.60
CA ASN A 166 1.31 -14.61 -6.19
C ASN A 166 0.70 -13.29 -5.68
N GLU A 167 0.81 -12.19 -6.45
CA GLU A 167 0.21 -10.91 -6.10
C GLU A 167 -1.17 -10.76 -6.77
N GLY A 168 -2.18 -10.43 -5.97
CA GLY A 168 -3.57 -10.33 -6.43
C GLY A 168 -4.11 -8.91 -6.36
N ASP A 169 -5.20 -8.76 -5.63
CA ASP A 169 -5.90 -7.49 -5.45
C ASP A 169 -4.98 -6.38 -4.95
N PHE A 170 -5.15 -5.16 -5.49
CA PHE A 170 -4.37 -3.97 -5.17
C PHE A 170 -2.87 -4.02 -5.53
N ALA A 171 -2.41 -4.98 -6.36
CA ALA A 171 -0.99 -5.08 -6.70
C ALA A 171 -0.61 -4.46 -8.06
N SER A 172 -1.45 -3.59 -8.63
CA SER A 172 -1.23 -3.05 -9.98
C SER A 172 -0.07 -2.04 -10.04
N ALA A 173 0.07 -1.16 -9.06
CA ALA A 173 1.24 -0.28 -8.93
C ALA A 173 2.40 -1.03 -8.29
N GLY A 174 2.12 -1.86 -7.29
CA GLY A 174 3.11 -2.67 -6.60
C GLY A 174 2.58 -3.41 -5.38
N ALA A 175 3.46 -4.15 -4.74
CA ALA A 175 3.22 -4.83 -3.47
C ALA A 175 4.38 -4.59 -2.50
N VAL A 176 4.07 -4.51 -1.22
CA VAL A 176 5.04 -4.42 -0.13
C VAL A 176 4.69 -5.43 0.96
N SER A 177 5.68 -6.18 1.40
CA SER A 177 5.56 -7.15 2.48
C SER A 177 6.54 -6.84 3.59
N ILE A 178 6.05 -6.69 4.82
CA ILE A 178 6.84 -6.48 6.03
C ILE A 178 6.78 -7.77 6.86
N ARG A 179 7.93 -8.20 7.37
CA ARG A 179 8.00 -9.37 8.28
C ARG A 179 8.55 -8.95 9.62
N TYR A 180 7.93 -9.42 10.69
CA TYR A 180 8.45 -9.30 12.04
C TYR A 180 9.41 -10.43 12.37
N ALA A 181 10.32 -10.17 13.27
CA ALA A 181 11.25 -11.16 13.81
C ALA A 181 10.48 -12.27 14.55
N ASP A 182 10.92 -13.51 14.36
CA ASP A 182 10.49 -14.63 15.22
C ASP A 182 11.26 -14.62 16.54
N ARG A 183 12.47 -14.05 16.54
CA ARG A 183 13.33 -13.89 17.70
C ARG A 183 14.18 -12.63 17.58
N LEU A 184 14.40 -11.94 18.68
CA LEU A 184 15.38 -10.86 18.81
C LEU A 184 16.72 -11.43 19.28
N ASP A 185 17.82 -10.84 18.80
CA ASP A 185 19.17 -11.22 19.25
C ASP A 185 19.43 -10.81 20.71
N SER A 186 18.73 -9.77 21.17
CA SER A 186 18.77 -9.26 22.55
C SER A 186 17.48 -8.50 22.83
N GLY A 187 17.10 -8.39 24.10
CA GLY A 187 16.02 -7.51 24.51
C GLY A 187 16.30 -6.05 24.15
N ILE A 188 15.25 -5.26 23.91
CA ILE A 188 15.30 -3.86 23.49
C ILE A 188 14.46 -3.03 24.47
N ALA A 189 15.02 -1.93 24.97
CA ALA A 189 14.27 -0.91 25.67
C ALA A 189 14.60 0.45 25.07
N ASN A 190 13.57 1.16 24.58
CA ASN A 190 13.69 2.49 23.99
C ASN A 190 12.86 3.49 24.78
N LEU A 191 13.44 4.66 25.06
CA LEU A 191 12.75 5.82 25.63
C LEU A 191 13.04 7.03 24.75
N GLY A 192 11.99 7.56 24.12
CA GLY A 192 12.04 8.69 23.21
C GLY A 192 11.32 9.91 23.77
N PHE A 193 11.92 11.09 23.59
CA PHE A 193 11.35 12.39 23.95
C PHE A 193 11.63 13.39 22.82
N GLY A 194 10.70 14.32 22.60
CA GLY A 194 10.86 15.31 21.54
C GLY A 194 9.99 16.53 21.70
N GLN A 195 10.09 17.41 20.73
CA GLN A 195 9.21 18.58 20.60
C GLN A 195 7.77 18.12 20.33
N ASN A 196 6.82 19.03 20.41
CA ASN A 196 5.40 18.80 20.18
C ASN A 196 4.82 17.70 21.09
N GLY A 197 5.26 17.65 22.36
CA GLY A 197 4.77 16.66 23.32
C GLY A 197 5.18 15.21 23.03
N PHE A 198 6.05 14.95 22.04
CA PHE A 198 6.44 13.59 21.66
C PHE A 198 7.07 12.83 22.82
N ARG A 199 6.52 11.66 23.12
CA ARG A 199 7.04 10.69 24.09
C ARG A 199 6.75 9.29 23.57
N ARG A 200 7.76 8.42 23.66
CA ARG A 200 7.63 7.01 23.24
C ARG A 200 8.39 6.11 24.21
N ALA A 201 7.76 5.01 24.59
CA ALA A 201 8.41 3.93 25.33
C ALA A 201 8.15 2.61 24.62
N LEU A 202 9.18 1.80 24.46
CA LEU A 202 9.12 0.44 23.90
C LEU A 202 9.95 -0.48 24.78
N ILE A 203 9.41 -1.64 25.08
CA ILE A 203 10.16 -2.79 25.59
C ILE A 203 9.81 -4.02 24.76
N ALA A 204 10.84 -4.76 24.34
CA ALA A 204 10.67 -6.01 23.60
C ALA A 204 11.77 -7.00 23.96
N ASP A 205 11.45 -8.29 24.03
CA ASP A 205 12.43 -9.37 24.21
C ASP A 205 11.86 -10.68 23.65
N SER A 206 12.71 -11.69 23.55
CA SER A 206 12.31 -13.02 23.05
C SER A 206 12.99 -14.16 23.82
N PRO A 207 12.66 -14.35 25.11
CA PRO A 207 13.17 -15.47 25.90
C PRO A 207 12.78 -16.83 25.31
N LYS A 208 13.59 -17.83 25.58
CA LYS A 208 13.25 -19.21 25.25
C LYS A 208 12.05 -19.68 26.09
N LEU A 209 11.13 -20.36 25.43
CA LEU A 209 9.96 -21.02 26.04
C LEU A 209 9.81 -22.42 25.44
N GLY A 210 10.08 -23.45 26.24
CA GLY A 210 10.13 -24.82 25.74
C GLY A 210 11.20 -24.99 24.64
N ASN A 211 10.80 -25.52 23.48
CA ASN A 211 11.69 -25.67 22.32
C ASN A 211 11.77 -24.41 21.45
N GLY A 212 10.89 -23.46 21.68
CA GLY A 212 10.77 -22.24 20.88
C GLY A 212 11.20 -20.99 21.60
N ASN A 213 10.76 -19.85 21.08
CA ASN A 213 10.99 -18.51 21.63
C ASN A 213 9.63 -17.80 21.78
N LEU A 214 9.48 -17.03 22.86
CA LEU A 214 8.32 -16.18 23.09
C LEU A 214 8.75 -14.72 22.94
N LEU A 215 8.54 -14.14 21.77
CA LEU A 215 8.73 -12.72 21.55
C LEU A 215 7.56 -11.95 22.13
N TYR A 216 7.84 -10.94 22.91
CA TYR A 216 6.87 -9.94 23.35
C TYR A 216 7.39 -8.54 23.08
N ALA A 217 6.47 -7.62 22.77
CA ALA A 217 6.76 -6.20 22.64
C ALA A 217 5.57 -5.40 23.15
N VAL A 218 5.86 -4.30 23.85
CA VAL A 218 4.85 -3.33 24.32
C VAL A 218 5.36 -1.92 24.01
N GLU A 219 4.53 -1.13 23.36
CA GLU A 219 4.81 0.25 22.99
C GLU A 219 3.69 1.18 23.49
N ALA A 220 4.09 2.33 24.02
CA ALA A 220 3.20 3.46 24.30
C ALA A 220 3.80 4.71 23.67
N MET A 221 2.96 5.55 23.06
CA MET A 221 3.38 6.78 22.39
C MET A 221 2.36 7.89 22.57
N HIS A 222 2.86 9.12 22.67
CA HIS A 222 2.09 10.36 22.63
C HIS A 222 2.78 11.36 21.69
N ASN A 223 1.98 12.15 20.95
CA ASN A 223 2.45 13.23 20.07
C ASN A 223 1.33 14.26 19.87
N ASP A 224 1.63 15.56 20.06
CA ASP A 224 0.68 16.65 19.82
C ASP A 224 0.76 17.22 18.40
N GLY A 225 1.84 16.86 17.63
CA GLY A 225 2.09 17.47 16.35
C GLY A 225 2.37 18.99 16.43
N PRO A 226 2.59 19.67 15.31
CA PRO A 226 2.90 21.09 15.28
C PRO A 226 1.65 22.01 15.32
N PHE A 227 0.45 21.43 15.44
CA PHE A 227 -0.82 22.14 15.31
C PHE A 227 -1.17 22.96 16.55
N VAL A 228 -1.87 24.10 16.36
CA VAL A 228 -2.35 24.95 17.44
C VAL A 228 -3.38 24.17 18.28
N HIS A 229 -4.29 23.46 17.61
CA HIS A 229 -5.10 22.43 18.24
C HIS A 229 -4.36 21.10 18.15
N GLY A 230 -3.63 20.74 19.20
CA GLY A 230 -2.76 19.56 19.22
C GLY A 230 -3.50 18.27 18.92
N ASP A 231 -2.84 17.37 18.18
CA ASP A 231 -3.40 16.06 17.81
C ASP A 231 -3.71 15.19 19.06
N ASP A 232 -3.06 15.43 20.19
CA ASP A 232 -3.18 14.59 21.41
C ASP A 232 -3.18 13.09 21.06
N TYR A 233 -2.33 12.73 20.09
CA TYR A 233 -2.25 11.35 19.61
C TYR A 233 -1.70 10.45 20.70
N ARG A 234 -2.48 9.46 21.09
CA ARG A 234 -2.13 8.46 22.10
C ARG A 234 -2.27 7.09 21.50
N LYS A 235 -1.16 6.35 21.48
CA LYS A 235 -1.09 5.00 20.95
C LYS A 235 -0.59 4.03 22.00
N SER A 236 -1.24 2.86 22.08
CA SER A 236 -0.74 1.68 22.78
C SER A 236 -0.71 0.51 21.80
N ASN A 237 0.37 -0.25 21.82
CA ASN A 237 0.60 -1.33 20.87
C ASN A 237 1.28 -2.51 21.58
N GLY A 238 0.92 -3.74 21.22
CA GLY A 238 1.48 -4.94 21.79
C GLY A 238 1.57 -6.08 20.80
N VAL A 239 2.63 -6.86 20.91
CA VAL A 239 2.86 -8.08 20.11
C VAL A 239 3.26 -9.19 21.06
N LEU A 240 2.66 -10.36 20.90
CA LEU A 240 3.05 -11.61 21.53
C LEU A 240 3.16 -12.68 20.45
N ARG A 241 4.34 -13.28 20.28
CA ARG A 241 4.60 -14.30 19.26
C ARG A 241 5.35 -15.47 19.86
N TYR A 242 4.83 -16.67 19.68
CA TYR A 242 5.55 -17.91 19.89
C TYR A 242 6.05 -18.47 18.57
N SER A 243 7.31 -18.83 18.49
CA SER A 243 7.91 -19.44 17.31
C SER A 243 8.74 -20.65 17.66
N GLU A 244 8.67 -21.70 16.84
CA GLU A 244 9.43 -22.94 17.02
C GLU A 244 9.85 -23.49 15.66
N GLY A 245 11.02 -24.13 15.63
CA GLY A 245 11.62 -24.74 14.46
C GLY A 245 12.77 -23.90 13.88
N ASP A 246 13.08 -24.14 12.61
CA ASP A 246 14.18 -23.55 11.87
C ASP A 246 13.75 -23.15 10.44
N GLN A 247 14.71 -22.83 9.57
CA GLN A 247 14.44 -22.48 8.18
C GLN A 247 13.89 -23.66 7.35
N ALA A 248 14.14 -24.92 7.76
CA ALA A 248 13.67 -26.08 7.05
C ALA A 248 12.23 -26.47 7.47
N ASN A 249 11.90 -26.29 8.73
CA ASN A 249 10.55 -26.58 9.24
C ASN A 249 10.30 -25.77 10.51
N GLY A 250 9.33 -24.86 10.42
CA GLY A 250 9.02 -24.00 11.54
C GLY A 250 7.60 -23.45 11.49
N PHE A 251 7.15 -22.95 12.63
CA PHE A 251 5.86 -22.28 12.73
C PHE A 251 5.96 -21.10 13.70
N ASN A 252 5.04 -20.17 13.55
CA ASN A 252 4.77 -19.16 14.56
C ASN A 252 3.27 -18.94 14.74
N VAL A 253 2.93 -18.47 15.95
CA VAL A 253 1.59 -17.96 16.28
C VAL A 253 1.77 -16.60 16.91
N SER A 254 1.03 -15.60 16.40
CA SER A 254 1.17 -14.20 16.81
C SER A 254 -0.17 -13.61 17.20
N ALA A 255 -0.21 -12.92 18.33
CA ALA A 255 -1.31 -12.05 18.73
C ALA A 255 -0.78 -10.60 18.74
N MET A 256 -1.53 -9.69 18.11
CA MET A 256 -1.19 -8.26 18.08
C MET A 256 -2.39 -7.44 18.54
N GLY A 257 -2.14 -6.38 19.31
CA GLY A 257 -3.15 -5.44 19.78
C GLY A 257 -2.67 -4.01 19.60
N TYR A 258 -3.50 -3.16 19.01
CA TYR A 258 -3.26 -1.75 18.80
C TYR A 258 -4.50 -0.97 19.13
N THR A 259 -4.33 0.19 19.78
CA THR A 259 -5.36 1.18 20.00
C THR A 259 -4.76 2.58 19.91
N ALA A 260 -5.50 3.50 19.31
CA ALA A 260 -5.13 4.91 19.26
C ALA A 260 -6.35 5.82 19.30
N LYS A 261 -6.09 7.06 19.77
CA LYS A 261 -7.06 8.17 19.78
C LYS A 261 -6.31 9.44 19.44
N TRP A 262 -6.97 10.34 18.67
CA TRP A 262 -6.38 11.61 18.24
C TRP A 262 -7.42 12.68 17.94
N ASN A 263 -7.00 13.94 18.03
CA ASN A 263 -7.65 15.05 17.33
C ASN A 263 -6.99 15.22 15.96
N ALA A 264 -7.63 15.95 15.06
CA ALA A 264 -7.09 16.20 13.74
C ALA A 264 -7.26 17.67 13.34
N THR A 265 -6.28 18.15 12.58
CA THR A 265 -6.44 19.27 11.69
C THR A 265 -6.51 18.69 10.29
N ASP A 266 -7.70 18.73 9.68
CA ASP A 266 -7.87 18.34 8.28
C ASP A 266 -7.27 19.42 7.35
N GLN A 267 -7.47 19.33 6.04
CA GLN A 267 -6.96 20.34 5.10
C GLN A 267 -7.58 21.69 5.40
N ILE A 268 -6.79 22.76 5.27
CA ILE A 268 -7.24 24.13 5.45
C ILE A 268 -7.21 24.91 4.14
N ALA A 269 -8.18 25.81 3.94
CA ALA A 269 -8.30 26.63 2.75
C ALA A 269 -7.12 27.63 2.63
N LYS A 270 -6.41 27.59 1.50
CA LYS A 270 -5.25 28.46 1.25
C LYS A 270 -5.60 29.94 1.33
N ARG A 271 -6.80 30.33 0.84
CA ARG A 271 -7.28 31.73 0.90
C ARG A 271 -7.36 32.28 2.31
N ALA A 272 -7.73 31.44 3.30
CA ALA A 272 -7.81 31.86 4.69
C ALA A 272 -6.42 32.13 5.30
N VAL A 273 -5.44 31.31 4.92
CA VAL A 273 -4.05 31.48 5.34
C VAL A 273 -3.40 32.69 4.65
N ASP A 274 -3.66 32.87 3.35
CA ASP A 274 -3.15 34.01 2.58
C ASP A 274 -3.73 35.36 3.06
N ALA A 275 -5.00 35.35 3.49
CA ALA A 275 -5.67 36.53 4.09
C ALA A 275 -5.23 36.81 5.54
N GLY A 276 -4.50 35.88 6.16
CA GLY A 276 -4.07 35.98 7.56
C GLY A 276 -5.22 35.77 8.59
N THR A 277 -6.36 35.22 8.15
CA THR A 277 -7.49 34.89 9.05
C THR A 277 -7.26 33.58 9.77
N LEU A 278 -6.42 32.71 9.23
CA LEU A 278 -5.94 31.46 9.84
C LEU A 278 -4.41 31.37 9.78
N GLY A 279 -3.82 30.83 10.82
CA GLY A 279 -2.43 30.37 10.79
C GLY A 279 -2.30 29.05 10.01
N ARG A 280 -1.08 28.75 9.54
CA ARG A 280 -0.80 27.55 8.76
C ARG A 280 -1.07 26.22 9.50
N PHE A 281 -1.05 26.27 10.83
CA PHE A 281 -1.26 25.13 11.72
C PHE A 281 -2.55 25.26 12.53
N ASP A 282 -3.46 26.15 12.14
CA ASP A 282 -4.78 26.26 12.79
C ASP A 282 -5.72 25.19 12.24
N ALA A 283 -6.74 24.83 13.03
CA ALA A 283 -7.84 23.97 12.61
C ALA A 283 -9.08 24.83 12.30
N ILE A 284 -9.82 24.49 11.22
CA ILE A 284 -11.13 25.09 10.94
C ILE A 284 -12.20 24.46 11.79
N ASP A 285 -12.17 23.15 11.90
CA ASP A 285 -13.02 22.37 12.82
C ASP A 285 -12.15 21.66 13.87
N PRO A 286 -12.03 22.21 15.09
CA PRO A 286 -11.21 21.60 16.14
C PRO A 286 -11.81 20.33 16.73
N SER A 287 -13.03 19.96 16.35
CA SER A 287 -13.66 18.71 16.79
C SER A 287 -13.38 17.51 15.88
N ASP A 288 -12.66 17.69 14.77
CA ASP A 288 -12.20 16.60 13.93
C ASP A 288 -11.23 15.67 14.65
N GLY A 289 -11.08 14.44 14.15
CA GLY A 289 -10.21 13.45 14.74
C GLY A 289 -10.81 12.05 14.75
N GLY A 290 -10.34 11.19 15.63
CA GLY A 290 -10.86 9.84 15.67
C GLY A 290 -10.25 8.94 16.72
N GLU A 291 -10.68 7.69 16.65
CA GLU A 291 -10.11 6.58 17.40
C GLU A 291 -10.13 5.31 16.56
N SER A 292 -9.14 4.47 16.74
CA SER A 292 -9.07 3.17 16.07
C SER A 292 -8.50 2.10 16.99
N HIS A 293 -8.89 0.86 16.74
CA HIS A 293 -8.22 -0.31 17.32
C HIS A 293 -8.18 -1.46 16.36
N ARG A 294 -7.13 -2.28 16.51
CA ARG A 294 -6.88 -3.47 15.73
C ARG A 294 -6.38 -4.60 16.63
N TYR A 295 -7.08 -5.73 16.63
CA TYR A 295 -6.64 -6.95 17.26
C TYR A 295 -6.50 -8.02 16.19
N SER A 296 -5.41 -8.78 16.22
CA SER A 296 -5.22 -9.89 15.27
C SER A 296 -4.61 -11.10 15.94
N LEU A 297 -5.03 -12.27 15.45
CA LEU A 297 -4.40 -13.55 15.71
C LEU A 297 -4.00 -14.15 14.38
N SER A 298 -2.75 -14.55 14.23
CA SER A 298 -2.23 -15.18 13.02
C SER A 298 -1.36 -16.38 13.35
N GLY A 299 -1.30 -17.32 12.41
CA GLY A 299 -0.37 -18.45 12.46
C GLY A 299 0.25 -18.67 11.10
N ALA A 300 1.54 -18.96 11.08
CA ALA A 300 2.27 -19.31 9.88
C ALA A 300 3.05 -20.60 10.10
N TRP A 301 3.10 -21.42 9.08
CA TRP A 301 3.90 -22.64 9.03
C TRP A 301 4.63 -22.73 7.70
N HIS A 302 5.87 -23.14 7.76
CA HIS A 302 6.67 -23.40 6.58
C HIS A 302 7.40 -24.73 6.70
N ARG A 303 7.59 -25.38 5.57
CA ARG A 303 8.43 -26.57 5.44
C ARG A 303 9.18 -26.50 4.12
N SER A 304 10.48 -26.62 4.18
CA SER A 304 11.37 -26.67 3.01
C SER A 304 12.19 -27.96 3.04
N THR A 305 12.34 -28.57 1.87
CA THR A 305 13.24 -29.69 1.60
C THR A 305 14.24 -29.22 0.54
N GLU A 306 15.16 -30.08 0.11
CA GLU A 306 16.07 -29.76 -0.98
C GLU A 306 15.36 -29.44 -2.30
N THR A 307 14.17 -30.00 -2.51
CA THR A 307 13.44 -29.89 -3.79
C THR A 307 12.06 -29.26 -3.70
N SER A 308 11.59 -28.91 -2.51
CA SER A 308 10.25 -28.31 -2.36
C SER A 308 10.13 -27.39 -1.15
N SER A 309 9.20 -26.46 -1.22
CA SER A 309 8.85 -25.56 -0.12
C SER A 309 7.33 -25.40 -0.02
N THR A 310 6.79 -25.49 1.18
CA THR A 310 5.37 -25.26 1.49
C THR A 310 5.26 -24.14 2.49
N ASN A 311 4.39 -23.17 2.24
CA ASN A 311 4.08 -22.10 3.16
C ASN A 311 2.58 -22.01 3.35
N VAL A 312 2.14 -21.87 4.59
CA VAL A 312 0.73 -21.67 4.97
C VAL A 312 0.66 -20.58 6.01
N ASN A 313 -0.26 -19.65 5.83
CA ASN A 313 -0.55 -18.58 6.77
C ASN A 313 -2.07 -18.46 6.92
N ALA A 314 -2.55 -18.30 8.14
CA ALA A 314 -3.95 -18.02 8.43
C ALA A 314 -4.05 -16.92 9.49
N TYR A 315 -5.09 -16.09 9.39
CA TYR A 315 -5.28 -14.98 10.33
C TYR A 315 -6.74 -14.59 10.50
N VAL A 316 -7.01 -13.96 11.64
CA VAL A 316 -8.22 -13.21 11.91
C VAL A 316 -7.85 -11.85 12.48
N THR A 317 -8.55 -10.81 12.03
CA THR A 317 -8.36 -9.44 12.49
C THR A 317 -9.72 -8.83 12.82
N ASP A 318 -9.86 -8.25 14.01
CA ASP A 318 -10.93 -7.34 14.39
C ASP A 318 -10.39 -5.92 14.33
N TRP A 319 -11.08 -5.03 13.62
CA TRP A 319 -10.64 -3.65 13.44
C TRP A 319 -11.84 -2.71 13.50
N LYS A 320 -11.64 -1.55 14.14
CA LYS A 320 -12.65 -0.51 14.24
C LYS A 320 -12.05 0.87 14.06
N LEU A 321 -12.82 1.73 13.41
CA LEU A 321 -12.54 3.15 13.25
C LEU A 321 -13.77 3.97 13.61
N ARG A 322 -13.53 5.09 14.26
CA ARG A 322 -14.47 6.19 14.43
C ARG A 322 -13.76 7.45 13.96
N LEU A 323 -14.09 7.91 12.76
CA LEU A 323 -13.45 9.06 12.13
C LEU A 323 -14.45 10.21 12.01
N PHE A 324 -14.02 11.41 12.40
CA PHE A 324 -14.74 12.67 12.23
C PHE A 324 -13.88 13.59 11.39
N SER A 325 -14.46 14.15 10.31
CA SER A 325 -13.77 15.03 9.37
C SER A 325 -14.72 16.10 8.86
N ASN A 326 -14.15 17.25 8.47
CA ASN A 326 -14.89 18.36 7.89
C ASN A 326 -14.08 19.01 6.77
N PHE A 327 -14.41 18.74 5.51
CA PHE A 327 -13.63 19.21 4.36
C PHE A 327 -14.22 20.47 3.73
N THR A 328 -15.53 20.62 3.71
CA THR A 328 -16.25 21.71 3.03
C THR A 328 -16.71 22.81 3.97
N TYR A 329 -16.54 22.60 5.29
CA TYR A 329 -16.76 23.46 6.44
C TYR A 329 -18.23 23.83 6.65
N PHE A 330 -18.81 24.77 5.87
CA PHE A 330 -20.18 25.26 5.98
C PHE A 330 -20.85 25.38 4.61
N LEU A 331 -20.42 24.57 3.60
CA LEU A 331 -20.93 24.62 2.25
C LEU A 331 -22.35 24.02 2.15
N ASP A 332 -22.54 22.83 2.68
CA ASP A 332 -23.80 22.08 2.62
C ASP A 332 -24.73 22.48 3.77
N ASP A 333 -24.20 22.59 5.00
CA ASP A 333 -24.95 23.03 6.18
C ASP A 333 -24.35 24.32 6.79
N PRO A 334 -24.88 25.50 6.43
CA PRO A 334 -24.36 26.77 6.91
C PRO A 334 -24.58 27.04 8.40
N ILE A 335 -25.37 26.21 9.10
CA ILE A 335 -25.72 26.37 10.52
C ILE A 335 -24.92 25.44 11.41
N ASN A 336 -24.86 24.16 11.04
CA ASN A 336 -24.24 23.14 11.87
C ASN A 336 -22.80 22.81 11.41
N GLY A 337 -22.45 23.19 10.18
CA GLY A 337 -21.21 22.77 9.51
C GLY A 337 -21.32 21.38 8.87
N ASP A 338 -20.35 21.06 8.06
CA ASP A 338 -20.35 19.87 7.20
C ASP A 338 -19.59 18.71 7.84
N GLN A 339 -19.38 18.72 9.16
CA GLN A 339 -18.71 17.60 9.82
C GLN A 339 -19.48 16.31 9.61
N PHE A 340 -18.75 15.25 9.31
CA PHE A 340 -19.30 13.92 9.16
C PHE A 340 -18.54 12.88 9.99
N HIS A 341 -19.24 11.82 10.34
CA HIS A 341 -18.71 10.65 11.05
C HIS A 341 -18.74 9.42 10.14
N GLN A 342 -17.60 8.76 10.04
CA GLN A 342 -17.39 7.53 9.26
C GLN A 342 -16.96 6.37 10.17
N PRO A 343 -17.92 5.66 10.80
CA PRO A 343 -17.61 4.43 11.53
C PRO A 343 -17.34 3.28 10.57
N ASP A 344 -16.37 2.45 10.92
CA ASP A 344 -16.07 1.17 10.28
C ASP A 344 -15.80 0.12 11.36
N ASP A 345 -16.56 -0.95 11.36
CA ASP A 345 -16.38 -2.11 12.26
C ASP A 345 -16.26 -3.35 11.40
N ARG A 346 -15.16 -4.10 11.53
CA ARG A 346 -14.98 -5.29 10.70
C ARG A 346 -14.25 -6.44 11.38
N THR A 347 -14.58 -7.64 10.93
CA THR A 347 -13.80 -8.84 11.16
C THR A 347 -13.34 -9.39 9.81
N THR A 348 -12.02 -9.52 9.65
CA THR A 348 -11.38 -10.08 8.47
C THR A 348 -10.77 -11.43 8.81
N THR A 349 -11.03 -12.45 7.99
CA THR A 349 -10.36 -13.75 8.07
C THR A 349 -9.65 -14.03 6.76
N GLY A 350 -8.44 -14.60 6.83
CA GLY A 350 -7.68 -14.93 5.64
C GLY A 350 -6.85 -16.19 5.79
N VAL A 351 -6.61 -16.83 4.65
CA VAL A 351 -5.73 -18.00 4.51
C VAL A 351 -4.94 -17.88 3.23
N ASN A 352 -3.63 -18.02 3.32
CA ASN A 352 -2.73 -18.09 2.17
C ASN A 352 -1.97 -19.41 2.24
N ALA A 353 -1.88 -20.12 1.11
CA ALA A 353 -1.12 -21.34 1.01
C ALA A 353 -0.38 -21.38 -0.34
N SER A 354 0.86 -21.85 -0.32
CA SER A 354 1.65 -22.08 -1.53
C SER A 354 2.52 -23.32 -1.39
N HIS A 355 2.75 -23.97 -2.51
CA HIS A 355 3.69 -25.06 -2.61
C HIS A 355 4.54 -24.87 -3.85
N THR A 356 5.85 -24.91 -3.67
CA THR A 356 6.86 -24.76 -4.71
C THR A 356 7.66 -26.07 -4.78
N TRP A 357 7.91 -26.57 -5.99
CA TRP A 357 8.78 -27.73 -6.19
C TRP A 357 9.71 -27.50 -7.37
N GLN A 358 10.91 -28.03 -7.25
CA GLN A 358 11.92 -28.00 -8.31
C GLN A 358 11.81 -29.28 -9.14
N MET A 359 11.93 -29.12 -10.44
CA MET A 359 11.94 -30.22 -11.40
C MET A 359 13.18 -30.11 -12.28
N GLN A 360 13.80 -31.26 -12.52
CA GLN A 360 14.83 -31.40 -13.54
C GLN A 360 14.33 -32.36 -14.61
N GLY A 361 14.28 -31.91 -15.86
CA GLY A 361 13.83 -32.71 -16.98
C GLY A 361 14.37 -32.22 -18.31
N LEU A 362 14.73 -33.09 -19.23
CA LEU A 362 15.30 -32.75 -20.55
C LEU A 362 16.55 -31.83 -20.45
N GLY A 363 17.31 -31.92 -19.36
CA GLY A 363 18.46 -31.05 -19.11
C GLY A 363 18.14 -29.65 -18.67
N LEU A 364 16.86 -29.34 -18.34
CA LEU A 364 16.38 -28.04 -17.87
C LEU A 364 16.03 -28.11 -16.39
N ALA A 365 16.41 -27.07 -15.66
CA ALA A 365 15.95 -26.83 -14.29
C ALA A 365 14.76 -25.89 -14.31
N SER A 366 13.67 -26.28 -13.63
CA SER A 366 12.48 -25.45 -13.47
C SER A 366 12.00 -25.48 -12.04
N GLU A 367 11.43 -24.37 -11.59
CA GLU A 367 10.70 -24.22 -10.34
C GLU A 367 9.23 -23.98 -10.66
N ASN A 368 8.36 -24.72 -9.99
CA ASN A 368 6.92 -24.64 -10.20
C ASN A 368 6.26 -24.28 -8.89
N THR A 369 5.42 -23.27 -8.89
CA THR A 369 4.67 -22.82 -7.72
C THR A 369 3.17 -22.87 -8.00
N VAL A 370 2.41 -23.41 -7.07
CA VAL A 370 0.95 -23.26 -7.02
C VAL A 370 0.56 -22.64 -5.69
N GLY A 371 -0.49 -21.85 -5.69
CA GLY A 371 -0.97 -21.27 -4.46
C GLY A 371 -2.43 -20.87 -4.51
N ALA A 372 -2.98 -20.63 -3.31
CA ALA A 372 -4.34 -20.17 -3.10
C ALA A 372 -4.36 -19.11 -2.00
N GLN A 373 -5.22 -18.12 -2.16
CA GLN A 373 -5.44 -17.04 -1.21
C GLN A 373 -6.94 -16.87 -1.01
N PHE A 374 -7.39 -16.92 0.20
CA PHE A 374 -8.78 -16.71 0.61
C PHE A 374 -8.85 -15.56 1.59
N GLN A 375 -9.86 -14.71 1.45
CA GLN A 375 -10.19 -13.70 2.45
C GLN A 375 -11.69 -13.46 2.49
N ASN A 376 -12.21 -13.32 3.71
CA ASN A 376 -13.59 -12.93 3.98
C ASN A 376 -13.58 -11.75 4.94
N ASP A 377 -14.38 -10.73 4.62
CA ASP A 377 -14.61 -9.54 5.43
C ASP A 377 -16.09 -9.44 5.77
N ASN A 378 -16.41 -9.26 7.05
CA ASN A 378 -17.71 -8.87 7.54
C ASN A 378 -17.61 -7.47 8.10
N ILE A 379 -18.37 -6.53 7.53
CA ILE A 379 -18.16 -5.10 7.71
C ILE A 379 -19.47 -4.41 8.06
N PHE A 380 -19.41 -3.47 8.98
CA PHE A 380 -20.39 -2.40 9.13
C PHE A 380 -19.73 -1.08 8.76
N ASN A 381 -20.28 -0.38 7.76
CA ASN A 381 -19.89 0.98 7.37
C ASN A 381 -21.02 1.96 7.61
N GLY A 382 -20.66 3.19 7.99
CA GLY A 382 -21.63 4.27 8.17
C GLY A 382 -21.13 5.61 7.64
N LEU A 383 -22.08 6.49 7.35
CA LEU A 383 -21.87 7.92 7.09
C LEU A 383 -22.98 8.70 7.76
N TYR A 384 -22.61 9.61 8.67
CA TYR A 384 -23.53 10.41 9.47
C TYR A 384 -23.09 11.86 9.42
N SER A 385 -24.03 12.79 9.30
CA SER A 385 -23.76 14.21 9.58
C SER A 385 -23.61 14.42 11.08
N THR A 386 -22.63 15.21 11.47
CA THR A 386 -22.33 15.48 12.89
C THR A 386 -22.04 16.96 13.11
N ARG A 387 -22.12 17.37 14.37
CA ARG A 387 -21.60 18.63 14.87
C ARG A 387 -20.94 18.37 16.22
N ASP A 388 -19.72 18.82 16.42
CA ASP A 388 -18.98 18.57 17.66
C ASP A 388 -18.98 17.07 18.05
N ARG A 389 -18.83 16.19 17.06
CA ARG A 389 -18.92 14.71 17.15
C ARG A 389 -20.29 14.16 17.58
N GLN A 390 -21.34 15.00 17.65
CA GLN A 390 -22.70 14.55 17.95
C GLN A 390 -23.47 14.27 16.64
N ILE A 391 -24.07 13.10 16.52
CA ILE A 391 -24.81 12.68 15.33
C ILE A 391 -26.07 13.54 15.19
N LEU A 392 -26.21 14.20 14.04
CA LEU A 392 -27.42 14.97 13.65
C LEU A 392 -28.34 14.11 12.80
N SER A 393 -27.79 13.43 11.78
CA SER A 393 -28.56 12.61 10.86
C SER A 393 -27.72 11.46 10.31
N LYS A 394 -28.40 10.46 9.77
CA LYS A 394 -27.78 9.33 9.10
C LYS A 394 -27.96 9.47 7.58
N THR A 395 -26.86 9.56 6.86
CA THR A 395 -26.83 9.54 5.39
C THR A 395 -26.89 8.11 4.88
N ARG A 396 -26.04 7.21 5.44
CA ARG A 396 -25.91 5.84 4.96
C ARG A 396 -25.45 4.92 6.09
N SER A 397 -25.91 3.65 6.06
CA SER A 397 -25.34 2.58 6.86
C SER A 397 -25.51 1.24 6.15
N ASP A 398 -24.43 0.46 6.06
CA ASP A 398 -24.38 -0.77 5.29
C ASP A 398 -23.75 -1.90 6.10
N HIS A 399 -24.32 -3.10 5.96
CA HIS A 399 -23.69 -4.35 6.34
C HIS A 399 -23.18 -5.05 5.09
N ILE A 400 -21.88 -5.36 5.06
CA ILE A 400 -21.21 -5.86 3.88
C ILE A 400 -20.51 -7.17 4.21
N ALA A 401 -20.70 -8.19 3.37
CA ALA A 401 -19.90 -9.40 3.38
C ALA A 401 -19.15 -9.51 2.05
N GLU A 402 -17.82 -9.58 2.11
CA GLU A 402 -16.94 -9.72 0.95
C GLU A 402 -16.16 -11.00 1.06
N THR A 403 -16.19 -11.82 0.01
CA THR A 403 -15.39 -13.04 -0.07
C THR A 403 -14.58 -13.03 -1.34
N GLY A 404 -13.28 -13.14 -1.22
CA GLY A 404 -12.32 -13.28 -2.32
C GLY A 404 -11.59 -14.61 -2.27
N LEU A 405 -11.47 -15.28 -3.40
CA LEU A 405 -10.65 -16.48 -3.61
C LEU A 405 -9.77 -16.26 -4.84
N GLY A 406 -8.46 -16.31 -4.66
CA GLY A 406 -7.46 -16.28 -5.72
C GLY A 406 -6.72 -17.61 -5.78
N VAL A 407 -6.49 -18.13 -6.97
CA VAL A 407 -5.62 -19.28 -7.22
C VAL A 407 -4.60 -18.91 -8.28
N TYR A 408 -3.38 -19.40 -8.16
CA TYR A 408 -2.33 -19.11 -9.13
C TYR A 408 -1.40 -20.31 -9.35
N ALA A 409 -0.78 -20.31 -10.52
CA ALA A 409 0.31 -21.20 -10.87
C ALA A 409 1.38 -20.41 -11.59
N GLU A 410 2.64 -20.75 -11.34
CA GLU A 410 3.83 -20.10 -11.90
C GLU A 410 4.89 -21.16 -12.20
N ASN A 411 5.58 -20.98 -13.31
CA ASN A 411 6.73 -21.78 -13.70
C ASN A 411 7.91 -20.85 -14.01
N ALA A 412 9.01 -21.03 -13.31
CA ALA A 412 10.29 -20.40 -13.59
C ALA A 412 11.22 -21.45 -14.24
N THR A 413 11.66 -21.23 -15.48
CA THR A 413 12.52 -22.16 -16.21
C THR A 413 13.79 -21.46 -16.69
N ARG A 414 14.94 -22.07 -16.43
CA ARG A 414 16.23 -21.66 -16.98
C ARG A 414 16.52 -22.47 -18.26
N TRP A 415 16.29 -21.83 -19.40
CA TRP A 415 16.48 -22.43 -20.71
C TRP A 415 17.96 -22.52 -21.13
N LEU A 416 18.71 -21.48 -20.80
CA LEU A 416 20.11 -21.33 -21.09
C LEU A 416 20.81 -20.65 -19.91
N PRO A 417 22.13 -20.75 -19.77
CA PRO A 417 22.85 -20.04 -18.69
C PRO A 417 22.57 -18.53 -18.62
N TRP A 418 22.15 -17.96 -19.76
CA TRP A 418 21.88 -16.53 -19.92
C TRP A 418 20.40 -16.20 -20.23
N PHE A 419 19.49 -17.18 -20.24
CA PHE A 419 18.08 -16.95 -20.52
C PHE A 419 17.18 -17.77 -19.60
N ARG A 420 16.32 -17.10 -18.89
CA ARG A 420 15.26 -17.70 -18.06
C ARG A 420 13.93 -17.02 -18.30
N THR A 421 12.84 -17.74 -18.06
CA THR A 421 11.48 -17.21 -18.12
C THR A 421 10.77 -17.49 -16.82
N VAL A 422 9.87 -16.58 -16.44
CA VAL A 422 8.84 -16.83 -15.42
C VAL A 422 7.49 -16.63 -16.09
N ALA A 423 6.68 -17.67 -16.14
CA ALA A 423 5.36 -17.64 -16.74
C ALA A 423 4.33 -18.05 -15.70
N GLY A 424 3.30 -17.23 -15.53
CA GLY A 424 2.28 -17.46 -14.51
C GLY A 424 0.88 -17.12 -14.98
N VAL A 425 -0.09 -17.68 -14.28
CA VAL A 425 -1.50 -17.33 -14.42
C VAL A 425 -2.15 -17.26 -13.04
N ARG A 426 -2.99 -16.26 -12.88
CA ARG A 426 -3.79 -16.08 -11.67
C ARG A 426 -5.26 -15.92 -12.03
N GLY A 427 -6.15 -16.62 -11.31
CA GLY A 427 -7.59 -16.46 -11.39
C GLY A 427 -8.15 -16.04 -10.03
N ASP A 428 -9.00 -15.02 -10.04
CA ASP A 428 -9.65 -14.51 -8.82
C ASP A 428 -11.16 -14.47 -9.00
N THR A 429 -11.90 -14.80 -7.94
CA THR A 429 -13.35 -14.68 -7.85
C THR A 429 -13.72 -13.93 -6.59
N TYR A 430 -14.56 -12.90 -6.75
CA TYR A 430 -15.06 -12.07 -5.65
C TYR A 430 -16.57 -12.14 -5.60
N ARG A 431 -17.10 -12.25 -4.38
CA ARG A 431 -18.52 -12.20 -4.08
C ARG A 431 -18.76 -11.12 -3.05
N PHE A 432 -19.59 -10.15 -3.40
CA PHE A 432 -20.04 -9.07 -2.54
C PHE A 432 -21.53 -9.25 -2.20
N HIS A 433 -21.87 -8.94 -0.95
CA HIS A 433 -23.23 -8.86 -0.47
C HIS A 433 -23.37 -7.59 0.38
N VAL A 434 -24.22 -6.68 -0.05
CA VAL A 434 -24.50 -5.41 0.61
C VAL A 434 -25.94 -5.41 1.10
N GLY A 435 -26.12 -5.17 2.39
CA GLY A 435 -27.41 -4.85 3.00
C GLY A 435 -27.39 -3.40 3.47
N SER A 436 -28.03 -2.50 2.73
CA SER A 436 -28.06 -1.06 2.96
C SER A 436 -29.32 -0.65 3.71
N ASN A 437 -29.24 0.46 4.49
CA ASN A 437 -30.42 1.12 5.01
C ASN A 437 -31.32 1.73 3.89
N LEU A 438 -30.76 1.90 2.70
CA LEU A 438 -31.49 2.22 1.46
C LEU A 438 -31.65 0.93 0.67
N ASP A 439 -32.84 0.29 0.73
CA ASP A 439 -33.11 -1.01 0.13
C ASP A 439 -32.69 -1.09 -1.35
N ALA A 440 -32.88 0.01 -2.09
CA ALA A 440 -32.48 0.13 -3.49
C ALA A 440 -30.98 -0.09 -3.73
N ASN A 441 -30.14 0.16 -2.73
CA ASN A 441 -28.70 -0.01 -2.79
C ASN A 441 -28.25 -1.37 -2.24
N SER A 442 -29.18 -2.22 -1.79
CA SER A 442 -28.87 -3.59 -1.36
C SER A 442 -28.73 -4.53 -2.55
N GLY A 443 -27.85 -5.53 -2.42
CA GLY A 443 -27.67 -6.49 -3.51
C GLY A 443 -26.53 -7.46 -3.34
N LYS A 444 -26.32 -8.28 -4.38
CA LYS A 444 -25.24 -9.27 -4.46
C LYS A 444 -24.59 -9.17 -5.83
N VAL A 445 -23.25 -9.21 -5.86
CA VAL A 445 -22.47 -9.23 -7.09
C VAL A 445 -21.41 -10.33 -6.97
N THR A 446 -21.20 -11.05 -8.07
CA THR A 446 -20.08 -12.00 -8.19
C THR A 446 -19.37 -11.72 -9.50
N GLN A 447 -18.06 -11.55 -9.44
CA GLN A 447 -17.23 -11.31 -10.62
C GLN A 447 -15.94 -12.12 -10.51
N SER A 448 -15.45 -12.58 -11.66
CA SER A 448 -14.18 -13.32 -11.76
C SER A 448 -13.29 -12.67 -12.81
N ILE A 449 -11.96 -12.80 -12.60
CA ILE A 449 -10.95 -12.25 -13.49
C ILE A 449 -9.79 -13.23 -13.60
N ALA A 450 -9.16 -13.27 -14.79
CA ALA A 450 -7.94 -14.04 -15.00
C ALA A 450 -6.84 -13.13 -15.55
N ASN A 451 -5.63 -13.30 -15.03
CA ASN A 451 -4.48 -12.44 -15.28
C ASN A 451 -3.24 -13.28 -15.61
N PRO A 452 -2.82 -13.37 -16.89
CA PRO A 452 -1.54 -13.99 -17.28
C PRO A 452 -0.37 -13.08 -16.94
N LYS A 453 0.81 -13.68 -16.71
CA LYS A 453 2.09 -13.04 -16.40
C LYS A 453 3.18 -13.69 -17.23
N LEU A 454 4.14 -12.88 -17.70
CA LEU A 454 5.31 -13.38 -18.43
C LEU A 454 6.49 -12.46 -18.20
N ASP A 455 7.58 -13.02 -17.72
CA ASP A 455 8.85 -12.35 -17.53
C ASP A 455 9.94 -13.06 -18.33
N LEU A 456 10.68 -12.31 -19.11
CA LEU A 456 11.82 -12.78 -19.88
C LEU A 456 13.07 -12.10 -19.31
N ILE A 457 14.03 -12.92 -18.88
CA ILE A 457 15.23 -12.45 -18.20
C ILE A 457 16.46 -12.92 -18.98
N PHE A 458 17.33 -11.98 -19.33
CA PHE A 458 18.53 -12.18 -20.11
C PHE A 458 19.77 -11.80 -19.31
N GLY A 459 20.74 -12.68 -19.24
CA GLY A 459 21.96 -12.55 -18.46
C GLY A 459 22.06 -13.63 -17.37
N PRO A 460 22.98 -13.47 -16.36
CA PRO A 460 23.82 -12.29 -16.17
C PRO A 460 25.04 -12.25 -17.11
N TRP A 461 25.27 -11.10 -17.74
CA TRP A 461 26.53 -10.81 -18.41
C TRP A 461 27.29 -9.72 -17.63
N ALA A 462 28.48 -10.00 -17.20
CA ALA A 462 29.25 -9.08 -16.34
C ALA A 462 28.43 -8.55 -15.13
N LYS A 463 27.72 -9.43 -14.43
CA LYS A 463 26.83 -9.11 -13.31
C LYS A 463 25.69 -8.16 -13.67
N THR A 464 25.22 -8.22 -14.91
CA THR A 464 24.12 -7.40 -15.42
C THR A 464 23.04 -8.28 -16.04
N GLU A 465 21.78 -8.05 -15.70
CA GLU A 465 20.60 -8.70 -16.27
C GLU A 465 19.66 -7.67 -16.89
N PHE A 466 18.97 -8.09 -17.95
CA PHE A 466 17.94 -7.34 -18.66
C PHE A 466 16.60 -8.07 -18.54
N TYR A 467 15.53 -7.30 -18.39
CA TYR A 467 14.19 -7.79 -18.10
C TYR A 467 13.19 -7.26 -19.10
N LEU A 468 12.26 -8.11 -19.55
CA LEU A 468 11.05 -7.75 -20.25
C LEU A 468 9.89 -8.38 -19.49
N ASN A 469 9.03 -7.57 -18.90
CA ASN A 469 7.94 -8.02 -18.05
C ASN A 469 6.60 -7.60 -18.65
N ALA A 470 5.62 -8.52 -18.67
CA ALA A 470 4.27 -8.28 -19.11
C ALA A 470 3.28 -8.97 -18.18
N GLY A 471 2.23 -8.27 -17.75
CA GLY A 471 1.27 -8.88 -16.86
C GLY A 471 -0.08 -8.16 -16.80
N GLY A 472 -1.11 -8.92 -16.46
CA GLY A 472 -2.40 -8.41 -16.06
C GLY A 472 -2.49 -8.26 -14.54
N GLY A 473 -3.21 -7.26 -14.06
CA GLY A 473 -3.54 -7.03 -12.66
C GLY A 473 -4.97 -6.55 -12.53
N PHE A 474 -5.36 -6.27 -11.29
CA PHE A 474 -6.68 -5.72 -11.01
C PHE A 474 -6.72 -5.10 -9.61
N HIS A 475 -7.74 -4.28 -9.38
CA HIS A 475 -8.24 -3.99 -8.05
C HIS A 475 -9.73 -4.29 -7.94
N SER A 476 -10.19 -4.63 -6.74
CA SER A 476 -11.60 -4.70 -6.41
C SER A 476 -12.12 -3.30 -6.06
N ASN A 477 -13.33 -2.96 -6.50
CA ASN A 477 -14.02 -1.77 -6.07
C ASN A 477 -14.73 -1.99 -4.74
N ASP A 478 -15.07 -0.88 -4.05
CA ASP A 478 -15.92 -0.92 -2.86
C ASP A 478 -17.25 -1.59 -3.19
N ALA A 479 -17.64 -2.57 -2.39
CA ALA A 479 -18.86 -3.36 -2.62
C ALA A 479 -20.10 -2.47 -2.72
N ARG A 480 -20.16 -1.36 -1.97
CA ARG A 480 -21.29 -0.43 -1.98
C ARG A 480 -21.51 0.22 -3.32
N GLY A 481 -20.42 0.54 -4.06
CA GLY A 481 -20.50 1.06 -5.42
C GLY A 481 -21.02 0.03 -6.42
N THR A 482 -20.79 -1.26 -6.19
CA THR A 482 -21.22 -2.33 -7.11
C THR A 482 -22.72 -2.59 -7.08
N THR A 483 -23.43 -2.15 -6.05
CA THR A 483 -24.88 -2.31 -5.87
C THR A 483 -25.62 -0.97 -5.89
N LEU A 484 -24.91 0.15 -5.97
CA LEU A 484 -25.45 1.50 -5.95
C LEU A 484 -26.47 1.71 -7.08
N THR A 485 -27.64 2.25 -6.76
CA THR A 485 -28.67 2.64 -7.72
C THR A 485 -29.28 4.01 -7.41
N VAL A 486 -29.06 4.49 -6.18
CA VAL A 486 -29.55 5.78 -5.70
C VAL A 486 -28.44 6.42 -4.88
N ASP A 487 -28.14 7.68 -5.17
CA ASP A 487 -27.20 8.47 -4.37
C ASP A 487 -27.73 8.62 -2.93
N PRO A 488 -26.95 8.28 -1.91
CA PRO A 488 -27.41 8.31 -0.52
C PRO A 488 -27.62 9.71 0.05
N LYS A 489 -27.02 10.75 -0.54
CA LYS A 489 -27.16 12.15 -0.11
C LYS A 489 -28.32 12.84 -0.80
N THR A 490 -28.40 12.74 -2.13
CA THR A 490 -29.36 13.51 -2.93
C THR A 490 -30.65 12.73 -3.23
N GLY A 491 -30.60 11.39 -3.21
CA GLY A 491 -31.72 10.53 -3.62
C GLY A 491 -31.84 10.36 -5.14
N ASP A 492 -30.91 10.94 -5.91
CA ASP A 492 -30.89 10.83 -7.36
C ASP A 492 -30.46 9.44 -7.84
N PRO A 493 -30.86 9.03 -9.07
CA PRO A 493 -30.34 7.82 -9.68
C PRO A 493 -28.81 7.84 -9.80
N ALA A 494 -28.17 6.73 -9.47
CA ALA A 494 -26.71 6.58 -9.53
C ALA A 494 -26.32 5.28 -10.25
N ASP A 495 -25.17 5.28 -10.92
CA ASP A 495 -24.66 4.16 -11.68
C ASP A 495 -23.81 3.21 -10.83
N LYS A 496 -23.94 1.91 -11.13
CA LYS A 496 -23.12 0.86 -10.52
C LYS A 496 -21.72 0.86 -11.11
N VAL A 497 -20.72 0.66 -10.27
CA VAL A 497 -19.35 0.39 -10.72
C VAL A 497 -19.09 -1.11 -10.89
N PRO A 498 -18.17 -1.54 -11.78
CA PRO A 498 -17.76 -2.94 -11.87
C PRO A 498 -17.10 -3.40 -10.57
N ALA A 499 -17.28 -4.66 -10.17
CA ALA A 499 -16.69 -5.19 -8.94
C ALA A 499 -15.16 -5.33 -9.04
N LEU A 500 -14.63 -5.63 -10.23
CA LEU A 500 -13.20 -5.78 -10.48
C LEU A 500 -12.77 -4.94 -11.69
N VAL A 501 -11.73 -4.15 -11.53
CA VAL A 501 -11.16 -3.29 -12.57
C VAL A 501 -9.83 -3.85 -13.04
N ARG A 502 -9.71 -4.11 -14.33
CA ARG A 502 -8.51 -4.68 -14.95
C ARG A 502 -7.42 -3.64 -15.16
N SER A 503 -6.18 -4.03 -14.87
CA SER A 503 -4.97 -3.32 -15.28
C SER A 503 -4.08 -4.20 -16.16
N LYS A 504 -3.16 -3.57 -16.91
CA LYS A 504 -2.15 -4.23 -17.74
C LYS A 504 -0.84 -3.48 -17.60
N GLY A 505 0.26 -4.22 -17.42
CA GLY A 505 1.60 -3.67 -17.31
C GLY A 505 2.54 -4.23 -18.35
N LEU A 506 3.44 -3.37 -18.82
CA LEU A 506 4.62 -3.73 -19.62
C LEU A 506 5.81 -2.98 -19.04
N GLU A 507 6.96 -3.66 -18.94
CA GLU A 507 8.18 -3.08 -18.40
C GLU A 507 9.41 -3.61 -19.11
N VAL A 508 10.38 -2.73 -19.32
CA VAL A 508 11.74 -3.05 -19.72
C VAL A 508 12.67 -2.56 -18.63
N GLY A 509 13.56 -3.42 -18.17
CA GLY A 509 14.44 -3.06 -17.07
C GLY A 509 15.85 -3.63 -17.20
N VAL A 510 16.76 -3.05 -16.44
CA VAL A 510 18.12 -3.52 -16.25
C VAL A 510 18.49 -3.47 -14.78
N ARG A 511 19.18 -4.49 -14.32
CA ARG A 511 19.78 -4.56 -12.99
C ARG A 511 21.25 -4.93 -13.14
N THR A 512 22.12 -4.24 -12.40
CA THR A 512 23.56 -4.48 -12.44
C THR A 512 24.21 -4.33 -11.08
N SER A 513 25.19 -5.18 -10.81
CA SER A 513 26.17 -5.07 -9.72
C SER A 513 27.59 -5.12 -10.28
N PHE A 514 27.80 -4.61 -11.50
CA PHE A 514 29.10 -4.61 -12.19
C PHE A 514 30.19 -3.88 -11.39
N VAL A 515 29.84 -2.72 -10.84
CA VAL A 515 30.75 -1.96 -9.95
C VAL A 515 30.67 -2.56 -8.54
N PRO A 516 31.80 -2.96 -7.93
CA PRO A 516 31.81 -3.50 -6.60
C PRO A 516 31.15 -2.55 -5.57
N GLY A 517 30.25 -3.08 -4.74
CA GLY A 517 29.52 -2.32 -3.74
C GLY A 517 28.33 -1.53 -4.28
N LEU A 518 28.18 -1.35 -5.59
CA LEU A 518 27.07 -0.64 -6.21
C LEU A 518 26.06 -1.63 -6.79
N GLN A 519 24.80 -1.44 -6.42
CA GLN A 519 23.65 -2.07 -7.04
C GLN A 519 22.80 -1.01 -7.70
N THR A 520 22.53 -1.16 -8.98
CA THR A 520 21.73 -0.23 -9.77
C THR A 520 20.58 -0.96 -10.43
N SER A 521 19.40 -0.39 -10.41
CA SER A 521 18.28 -0.80 -11.26
C SER A 521 17.72 0.40 -12.01
N LEU A 522 17.36 0.16 -13.27
CA LEU A 522 16.65 1.12 -14.11
C LEU A 522 15.52 0.38 -14.81
N SER A 523 14.33 0.97 -14.83
CA SER A 523 13.20 0.46 -15.59
C SER A 523 12.42 1.56 -16.29
N ILE A 524 11.78 1.18 -17.40
CA ILE A 524 10.81 1.98 -18.11
C ILE A 524 9.53 1.15 -18.18
N TYR A 525 8.41 1.74 -17.77
CA TYR A 525 7.15 1.01 -17.66
C TYR A 525 5.99 1.74 -18.33
N ARG A 526 4.96 0.95 -18.64
CA ARG A 526 3.62 1.39 -19.02
C ARG A 526 2.59 0.58 -18.26
N LEU A 527 1.64 1.30 -17.63
CA LEU A 527 0.48 0.73 -16.95
C LEU A 527 -0.80 1.31 -17.58
N ASP A 528 -1.71 0.45 -18.00
CA ASP A 528 -3.04 0.80 -18.51
C ASP A 528 -4.10 0.29 -17.56
N PHE A 529 -5.07 1.17 -17.20
CA PHE A 529 -6.22 0.84 -16.35
C PHE A 529 -7.51 1.01 -17.13
N ALA A 530 -8.48 0.14 -16.86
CA ALA A 530 -9.80 0.20 -17.47
C ALA A 530 -10.64 1.33 -16.86
N SER A 531 -10.39 1.71 -15.61
CA SER A 531 -11.03 2.78 -14.87
C SER A 531 -10.09 3.31 -13.81
N GLU A 532 -10.06 4.64 -13.58
CA GLU A 532 -9.53 5.19 -12.34
C GLU A 532 -10.62 5.09 -11.27
N LEU A 533 -10.22 4.72 -10.08
CA LEU A 533 -11.11 4.78 -8.93
C LEU A 533 -11.09 6.19 -8.37
N VAL A 534 -12.26 6.79 -8.23
CA VAL A 534 -12.45 8.00 -7.45
C VAL A 534 -13.37 7.67 -6.28
N PHE A 535 -12.85 7.79 -5.07
CA PHE A 535 -13.64 7.70 -3.85
C PHE A 535 -14.00 9.12 -3.40
N ALA A 536 -15.29 9.40 -3.36
CA ALA A 536 -15.81 10.63 -2.77
C ALA A 536 -16.09 10.38 -1.28
N GLY A 537 -15.09 10.70 -0.42
CA GLY A 537 -15.11 10.34 1.01
C GLY A 537 -16.29 10.93 1.79
N ASP A 538 -16.67 12.15 1.47
CA ASP A 538 -17.79 12.89 2.06
C ASP A 538 -19.15 12.50 1.45
N ALA A 539 -19.19 12.00 0.21
CA ALA A 539 -20.38 11.45 -0.41
C ALA A 539 -20.66 10.01 0.00
N GLY A 540 -19.66 9.29 0.47
CA GLY A 540 -19.76 7.87 0.84
C GLY A 540 -20.09 6.96 -0.34
N THR A 541 -19.66 7.34 -1.55
CA THR A 541 -19.93 6.62 -2.79
C THR A 541 -18.65 6.45 -3.60
N THR A 542 -18.65 5.45 -4.50
CA THR A 542 -17.57 5.18 -5.44
C THR A 542 -18.05 5.49 -6.84
N GLU A 543 -17.29 6.26 -7.59
CA GLU A 543 -17.55 6.55 -8.99
C GLU A 543 -16.54 5.81 -9.88
N ALA A 544 -17.01 5.20 -10.99
CA ALA A 544 -16.14 4.65 -12.01
C ALA A 544 -15.48 5.79 -12.77
N GLY A 545 -14.17 5.91 -12.65
CA GLY A 545 -13.40 6.90 -13.39
C GLY A 545 -13.13 6.49 -14.83
N ARG A 546 -12.61 7.44 -15.61
CA ARG A 546 -12.20 7.27 -17.01
C ARG A 546 -11.02 6.29 -17.13
N PRO A 547 -10.87 5.55 -18.25
CA PRO A 547 -9.69 4.69 -18.47
C PRO A 547 -8.41 5.51 -18.54
N SER A 548 -7.33 4.97 -18.02
CA SER A 548 -6.09 5.73 -17.87
C SER A 548 -4.85 4.99 -18.36
N ARG A 549 -3.76 5.75 -18.50
CA ARG A 549 -2.41 5.25 -18.80
C ARG A 549 -1.37 6.00 -17.99
N ARG A 550 -0.43 5.23 -17.47
CA ARG A 550 0.80 5.74 -16.89
C ARG A 550 2.00 5.21 -17.65
N THR A 551 2.94 6.10 -17.95
CA THR A 551 4.27 5.76 -18.47
C THR A 551 5.31 6.45 -17.62
N GLY A 552 6.40 5.78 -17.33
CA GLY A 552 7.42 6.37 -16.48
C GLY A 552 8.72 5.60 -16.50
N PHE A 553 9.70 6.12 -15.78
CA PHE A 553 10.93 5.42 -15.49
C PHE A 553 11.26 5.50 -13.99
N GLU A 554 11.98 4.51 -13.53
CA GLU A 554 12.48 4.42 -12.15
C GLU A 554 13.96 4.07 -12.20
N PHE A 555 14.75 4.77 -11.39
CA PHE A 555 16.18 4.59 -11.27
C PHE A 555 16.53 4.52 -9.78
N ALA A 556 17.09 3.41 -9.34
CA ALA A 556 17.45 3.20 -7.94
C ALA A 556 18.88 2.67 -7.83
N ASN A 557 19.61 3.20 -6.85
CA ASN A 557 20.99 2.87 -6.57
C ASN A 557 21.19 2.66 -5.08
N TYR A 558 21.89 1.59 -4.75
CA TYR A 558 22.40 1.35 -3.41
C TYR A 558 23.90 1.15 -3.53
N TYR A 559 24.69 2.04 -2.91
CA TYR A 559 26.13 2.04 -3.03
C TYR A 559 26.81 1.98 -1.64
N LYS A 560 27.40 0.85 -1.30
CA LYS A 560 28.32 0.75 -0.19
C LYS A 560 29.69 1.32 -0.62
N LEU A 561 29.86 2.63 -0.45
CA LEU A 561 31.05 3.37 -0.88
C LEU A 561 32.29 2.98 -0.07
N SER A 562 32.08 2.71 1.24
CA SER A 562 33.11 2.23 2.16
C SER A 562 32.46 1.39 3.28
N ASP A 563 33.27 0.88 4.21
CA ASP A 563 32.73 0.12 5.35
C ASP A 563 31.93 0.98 6.35
N TRP A 564 32.06 2.28 6.27
CA TRP A 564 31.37 3.23 7.13
C TRP A 564 30.38 4.16 6.41
N LEU A 565 30.36 4.19 5.06
CA LEU A 565 29.49 5.08 4.27
C LEU A 565 28.70 4.31 3.22
N THR A 566 27.41 4.45 3.27
CA THR A 566 26.45 3.96 2.28
C THR A 566 25.65 5.12 1.68
N VAL A 567 25.44 5.08 0.37
CA VAL A 567 24.58 6.00 -0.37
C VAL A 567 23.41 5.22 -0.92
N ASP A 568 22.18 5.66 -0.62
CA ASP A 568 20.93 5.15 -1.19
C ASP A 568 20.27 6.28 -1.96
N ALA A 569 20.06 6.12 -3.26
CA ALA A 569 19.55 7.19 -4.12
C ALA A 569 18.56 6.64 -5.13
N ASP A 570 17.36 7.20 -5.15
CA ASP A 570 16.33 6.83 -6.09
C ASP A 570 15.67 8.06 -6.73
N LEU A 571 15.21 7.86 -7.97
CA LEU A 571 14.52 8.86 -8.77
C LEU A 571 13.46 8.16 -9.61
N ALA A 572 12.23 8.67 -9.59
CA ALA A 572 11.15 8.16 -10.41
C ALA A 572 10.38 9.30 -11.07
N PHE A 573 10.03 9.10 -12.35
CA PHE A 573 9.15 9.98 -13.11
C PHE A 573 7.99 9.20 -13.69
N ALA A 574 6.81 9.83 -13.68
CA ALA A 574 5.59 9.27 -14.23
C ALA A 574 4.80 10.33 -14.99
N ARG A 575 4.21 9.92 -16.10
CA ARG A 575 3.21 10.68 -16.83
C ARG A 575 1.90 9.91 -16.82
N ALA A 576 0.92 10.41 -16.08
CA ALA A 576 -0.42 9.85 -15.97
C ALA A 576 -1.43 10.66 -16.79
N ARG A 577 -2.30 9.97 -17.55
CA ARG A 577 -3.31 10.57 -18.43
C ARG A 577 -4.53 9.68 -18.54
N PHE A 578 -5.69 10.29 -18.63
CA PHE A 578 -6.88 9.65 -19.18
C PHE A 578 -6.66 9.28 -20.66
N ARG A 579 -7.37 8.24 -21.14
CA ARG A 579 -7.14 7.65 -22.47
C ARG A 579 -8.32 7.83 -23.40
N ASP A 580 -9.41 8.40 -22.94
CA ASP A 580 -10.56 8.73 -23.76
C ASP A 580 -10.29 9.98 -24.62
N ASN A 581 -11.28 10.40 -25.40
CA ASN A 581 -11.19 11.54 -26.30
C ASN A 581 -11.61 12.85 -25.62
N ASP A 582 -11.62 12.91 -24.28
CA ASP A 582 -12.05 14.07 -23.50
C ASP A 582 -13.43 14.61 -23.96
N PRO A 583 -14.49 13.78 -23.85
CA PRO A 583 -15.79 14.09 -24.46
C PRO A 583 -16.41 15.36 -23.89
N ASP A 584 -16.06 15.72 -22.65
CA ASP A 584 -16.59 16.87 -21.93
C ASP A 584 -15.66 18.10 -21.98
N GLY A 585 -14.48 17.96 -22.59
CA GLY A 585 -13.49 19.04 -22.71
C GLY A 585 -12.88 19.50 -21.37
N ILE A 586 -12.92 18.64 -20.33
CA ILE A 586 -12.43 18.96 -18.99
C ILE A 586 -10.94 18.74 -18.80
N GLY A 587 -10.28 18.04 -19.75
CA GLY A 587 -8.86 17.74 -19.71
C GLY A 587 -8.52 16.27 -19.53
N LEU A 588 -7.25 15.96 -19.72
CA LEU A 588 -6.75 14.57 -19.69
C LEU A 588 -5.76 14.30 -18.55
N ARG A 589 -5.51 15.23 -17.65
CA ARG A 589 -4.68 15.01 -16.47
C ARG A 589 -5.45 14.23 -15.42
N ILE A 590 -4.75 13.41 -14.65
CA ILE A 590 -5.33 12.72 -13.50
C ILE A 590 -5.02 13.54 -12.26
N PRO A 591 -6.02 14.11 -11.58
CA PRO A 591 -5.80 14.90 -10.37
C PRO A 591 -5.00 14.13 -9.32
N GLY A 592 -4.08 14.80 -8.63
CA GLY A 592 -3.22 14.20 -7.61
C GLY A 592 -2.09 13.31 -8.15
N SER A 593 -2.00 13.05 -9.47
CA SER A 593 -0.94 12.19 -10.03
C SER A 593 0.44 12.85 -9.95
N VAL A 594 1.37 12.22 -9.22
CA VAL A 594 2.72 12.75 -8.99
C VAL A 594 3.59 12.50 -10.22
N GLU A 595 4.24 13.58 -10.71
CA GLU A 595 5.05 13.53 -11.93
C GLU A 595 6.51 13.17 -11.66
N GLY A 596 7.03 13.48 -10.47
CA GLY A 596 8.42 13.18 -10.12
C GLY A 596 8.64 13.06 -8.63
N VAL A 597 9.39 12.07 -8.22
CA VAL A 597 9.82 11.86 -6.84
C VAL A 597 11.29 11.46 -6.80
N GLY A 598 11.97 11.76 -5.70
CA GLY A 598 13.35 11.33 -5.51
C GLY A 598 13.76 11.36 -4.06
N SER A 599 14.67 10.48 -3.69
CA SER A 599 15.30 10.49 -2.39
C SER A 599 16.79 10.21 -2.50
N ILE A 600 17.57 10.81 -1.60
CA ILE A 600 18.99 10.53 -1.44
C ILE A 600 19.23 10.42 0.06
N ALA A 601 19.76 9.28 0.49
CA ALA A 601 20.17 9.05 1.86
C ALA A 601 21.66 8.72 1.93
N LEU A 602 22.36 9.39 2.85
CA LEU A 602 23.74 9.11 3.23
C LEU A 602 23.69 8.46 4.61
N ALA A 603 24.06 7.21 4.73
CA ALA A 603 24.10 6.51 5.99
C ALA A 603 25.55 6.27 6.41
N VAL A 604 25.87 6.69 7.63
CA VAL A 604 27.17 6.50 8.27
C VAL A 604 27.03 5.48 9.38
N ASP A 605 27.87 4.46 9.34
CA ASP A 605 27.95 3.43 10.38
C ASP A 605 29.42 3.08 10.64
N ASN A 606 29.74 2.49 11.78
CA ASN A 606 31.08 2.07 12.12
C ASN A 606 32.15 3.20 12.13
N LEU A 607 31.76 4.46 12.31
CA LEU A 607 32.71 5.57 12.50
C LEU A 607 33.06 5.70 13.99
N GLY A 608 33.78 4.73 14.50
CA GLY A 608 34.04 4.59 15.93
C GLY A 608 32.74 4.35 16.72
N ARG A 609 32.41 5.28 17.62
CA ARG A 609 31.14 5.25 18.38
C ARG A 609 30.01 6.01 17.73
N TRP A 610 30.28 6.73 16.63
CA TRP A 610 29.30 7.55 15.93
C TRP A 610 28.66 6.79 14.80
N PHE A 611 27.38 7.06 14.58
CA PHE A 611 26.60 6.63 13.43
C PHE A 611 25.52 7.67 13.11
N GLY A 612 24.91 7.59 11.97
CA GLY A 612 23.85 8.53 11.60
C GLY A 612 23.43 8.42 10.15
N ALA A 613 22.51 9.28 9.76
CA ALA A 613 22.06 9.41 8.39
C ALA A 613 21.63 10.84 8.08
N LEU A 614 21.74 11.22 6.84
CA LEU A 614 21.13 12.43 6.28
C LEU A 614 20.31 12.01 5.06
N GLN A 615 19.04 12.37 5.04
CA GLN A 615 18.12 12.04 3.96
C GLN A 615 17.53 13.30 3.35
N PHE A 616 17.66 13.43 2.04
CA PHE A 616 16.91 14.37 1.21
C PHE A 616 15.73 13.68 0.61
N ARG A 617 14.55 14.31 0.62
CA ARG A 617 13.30 13.80 0.06
C ARG A 617 12.68 14.87 -0.81
N TYR A 618 12.34 14.51 -2.06
CA TYR A 618 11.66 15.37 -3.02
C TYR A 618 10.34 14.76 -3.45
N PHE A 619 9.26 15.52 -3.30
CA PHE A 619 7.92 15.20 -3.74
C PHE A 619 7.48 16.29 -4.72
N GLY A 620 7.37 15.91 -6.01
CA GLY A 620 7.18 16.84 -7.11
C GLY A 620 5.78 17.46 -7.19
N PRO A 621 5.63 18.51 -8.02
CA PRO A 621 4.34 19.12 -8.28
C PRO A 621 3.43 18.16 -9.05
N ARG A 622 2.11 18.35 -8.91
CA ARG A 622 1.09 17.52 -9.53
C ARG A 622 -0.11 18.36 -9.98
N PRO A 623 -0.85 17.95 -11.03
CA PRO A 623 -2.11 18.57 -11.38
C PRO A 623 -3.12 18.33 -10.25
N LEU A 624 -3.94 19.32 -9.93
CA LEU A 624 -5.03 19.22 -8.96
C LEU A 624 -6.38 19.12 -9.64
N ILE A 625 -6.47 19.45 -10.93
CA ILE A 625 -7.62 19.29 -11.81
C ILE A 625 -7.20 18.81 -13.21
N GLU A 626 -8.14 18.35 -14.00
CA GLU A 626 -7.91 17.63 -15.25
C GLU A 626 -7.30 18.47 -16.36
N ASP A 627 -7.63 19.77 -16.45
CA ASP A 627 -7.09 20.70 -17.43
C ASP A 627 -5.70 21.21 -17.08
N ASN A 628 -5.18 20.87 -15.86
CA ASN A 628 -3.88 21.27 -15.34
C ASN A 628 -3.72 22.78 -15.08
N SER A 629 -4.78 23.57 -15.02
CA SER A 629 -4.71 25.01 -14.72
C SER A 629 -4.36 25.26 -13.24
N VAL A 630 -4.68 24.32 -12.35
CA VAL A 630 -4.32 24.36 -10.93
C VAL A 630 -3.34 23.23 -10.59
N ARG A 631 -2.23 23.58 -9.97
CA ARG A 631 -1.16 22.64 -9.59
C ARG A 631 -0.72 22.83 -8.15
N SER A 632 -0.31 21.73 -7.51
CA SER A 632 0.41 21.80 -6.23
C SER A 632 1.81 22.37 -6.39
N ALA A 633 2.39 22.85 -5.31
CA ALA A 633 3.83 23.09 -5.22
C ALA A 633 4.60 21.77 -4.97
N SER A 634 5.92 21.82 -5.13
CA SER A 634 6.80 20.73 -4.72
C SER A 634 7.17 20.84 -3.24
N THR A 635 7.40 19.69 -2.61
CA THR A 635 7.89 19.58 -1.24
C THR A 635 9.27 18.95 -1.25
N ALA A 636 10.26 19.65 -0.67
CA ALA A 636 11.62 19.18 -0.53
C ALA A 636 12.05 19.32 0.94
N THR A 637 12.45 18.23 1.56
CA THR A 637 12.83 18.20 2.99
C THR A 637 14.16 17.49 3.20
N PHE A 638 14.85 17.90 4.26
CA PHE A 638 16.01 17.19 4.80
C PHE A 638 15.66 16.67 6.19
N ASN A 639 15.85 15.37 6.39
CA ASN A 639 15.78 14.73 7.69
C ASN A 639 17.14 14.17 8.03
N GLY A 640 17.47 14.08 9.30
CA GLY A 640 18.77 13.59 9.71
C GLY A 640 18.75 12.93 11.08
N ARG A 641 19.72 12.07 11.30
CA ARG A 641 19.94 11.37 12.55
C ARG A 641 21.42 11.32 12.88
N VAL A 642 21.76 11.58 14.12
CA VAL A 642 23.10 11.38 14.67
C VAL A 642 22.97 10.55 15.93
N GLY A 643 23.72 9.47 16.00
CA GLY A 643 23.73 8.57 17.14
C GLY A 643 25.13 8.37 17.72
N TYR A 644 25.18 8.12 19.03
CA TYR A 644 26.41 7.83 19.77
C TYR A 644 26.24 6.58 20.63
N LYS A 645 27.13 5.61 20.44
CA LYS A 645 27.23 4.37 21.24
C LYS A 645 27.91 4.66 22.56
N ILE A 646 27.16 4.85 23.64
CA ILE A 646 27.64 5.08 24.99
C ILE A 646 28.39 3.84 25.47
N SER A 647 27.81 2.67 25.22
CA SER A 647 28.39 1.34 25.50
C SER A 647 28.06 0.38 24.36
N PRO A 648 28.54 -0.87 24.34
CA PRO A 648 28.15 -1.88 23.37
C PRO A 648 26.63 -2.16 23.37
N ARG A 649 25.94 -1.89 24.47
CA ARG A 649 24.51 -2.15 24.64
C ARG A 649 23.64 -0.90 24.64
N THR A 650 24.20 0.27 24.87
CA THR A 650 23.43 1.51 25.06
C THR A 650 23.85 2.56 24.06
N ARG A 651 22.90 3.18 23.39
CA ARG A 651 23.10 4.28 22.46
C ARG A 651 22.09 5.40 22.71
N VAL A 652 22.45 6.60 22.31
CA VAL A 652 21.57 7.75 22.22
C VAL A 652 21.52 8.22 20.79
N ASP A 653 20.34 8.53 20.30
CA ASP A 653 20.05 9.03 18.97
C ASP A 653 19.38 10.41 19.06
N LEU A 654 19.84 11.35 18.27
CA LEU A 654 19.19 12.63 18.01
C LEU A 654 18.67 12.60 16.56
N GLU A 655 17.38 12.70 16.39
CA GLU A 655 16.70 12.79 15.10
C GLU A 655 16.18 14.20 14.87
N GLY A 656 16.33 14.69 13.66
CA GLY A 656 15.81 15.98 13.21
C GLY A 656 14.99 15.84 11.94
N PHE A 657 13.80 16.39 11.96
CA PHE A 657 12.85 16.37 10.84
C PHE A 657 12.72 17.77 10.24
N ASN A 658 12.54 17.84 8.92
CA ASN A 658 12.45 19.11 8.19
C ASN A 658 13.53 20.10 8.63
N LEU A 659 14.79 19.71 8.60
CA LEU A 659 15.95 20.46 9.14
C LEU A 659 16.04 21.89 8.60
N THR A 660 15.61 22.12 7.35
CA THR A 660 15.58 23.44 6.69
C THR A 660 14.36 24.27 7.08
N ASN A 661 13.45 23.74 7.91
CA ASN A 661 12.19 24.37 8.30
C ASN A 661 11.37 24.85 7.09
N ARG A 662 11.33 24.02 6.05
CA ARG A 662 10.58 24.34 4.82
C ARG A 662 9.10 24.43 5.12
N LYS A 663 8.47 25.55 4.74
CA LYS A 663 7.01 25.71 4.76
C LYS A 663 6.47 25.14 3.45
N ALA A 664 5.99 23.89 3.47
CA ALA A 664 5.44 23.19 2.33
C ALA A 664 4.19 22.42 2.73
N SER A 665 3.49 21.86 1.75
CA SER A 665 2.31 21.02 1.97
C SER A 665 2.73 19.55 1.99
N ALA A 666 2.15 18.77 2.88
CA ALA A 666 2.18 17.32 2.82
C ALA A 666 1.30 16.84 1.66
N ILE A 667 0.16 17.49 1.48
CA ILE A 667 -0.79 17.25 0.40
C ILE A 667 -1.55 18.53 0.06
N ASP A 668 -2.00 18.63 -1.19
CA ASP A 668 -2.87 19.70 -1.70
C ASP A 668 -4.02 19.05 -2.49
N TYR A 669 -5.21 19.62 -2.35
CA TYR A 669 -6.42 19.35 -3.12
C TYR A 669 -7.01 20.65 -3.68
N TYR A 670 -7.89 20.56 -4.65
CA TYR A 670 -8.63 21.71 -5.18
C TYR A 670 -10.11 21.36 -5.25
N TYR A 671 -10.90 22.01 -4.43
CA TYR A 671 -12.34 21.84 -4.37
C TYR A 671 -13.04 23.07 -3.80
N THR A 672 -14.39 23.08 -3.85
CA THR A 672 -15.23 24.13 -3.30
C THR A 672 -15.41 23.92 -1.80
N SER A 673 -15.21 24.97 -1.03
CA SER A 673 -15.54 24.99 0.40
C SER A 673 -16.10 26.37 0.79
N ARG A 674 -16.72 26.45 1.95
CA ARG A 674 -17.30 27.71 2.44
C ARG A 674 -16.89 27.98 3.88
N LEU A 675 -16.27 29.13 4.08
CA LEU A 675 -15.99 29.68 5.41
C LEU A 675 -17.14 30.58 5.88
N PRO A 676 -17.27 30.85 7.19
CA PRO A 676 -18.25 31.80 7.70
C PRO A 676 -18.17 33.16 7.02
N GLY A 677 -19.30 33.67 6.51
CA GLY A 677 -19.38 34.95 5.81
C GLY A 677 -19.13 34.89 4.30
N GLU A 678 -18.72 33.76 3.75
CA GLU A 678 -18.55 33.57 2.31
C GLU A 678 -19.88 33.30 1.58
N PRO A 679 -19.93 33.48 0.24
CA PRO A 679 -21.13 33.22 -0.56
C PRO A 679 -21.66 31.80 -0.38
N ALA A 680 -22.98 31.61 -0.51
CA ALA A 680 -23.62 30.31 -0.37
C ALA A 680 -23.09 29.25 -1.36
N ALA A 681 -22.67 29.66 -2.55
CA ALA A 681 -22.06 28.77 -3.54
C ALA A 681 -20.65 28.29 -3.18
N GLY A 682 -20.07 28.79 -2.09
CA GLY A 682 -18.71 28.51 -1.70
C GLY A 682 -17.66 29.15 -2.59
N VAL A 683 -16.41 28.82 -2.36
CA VAL A 683 -15.24 29.31 -3.09
C VAL A 683 -14.36 28.12 -3.48
N ASN A 684 -14.02 28.02 -4.76
CA ASN A 684 -13.04 27.07 -5.25
C ASN A 684 -11.63 27.50 -4.84
N ASP A 685 -10.90 26.64 -4.16
CA ASP A 685 -9.56 26.98 -3.66
C ASP A 685 -8.69 25.72 -3.49
N ILE A 686 -7.39 25.95 -3.34
CA ILE A 686 -6.46 24.93 -2.87
C ILE A 686 -6.66 24.74 -1.37
N HIS A 687 -6.84 23.50 -0.98
CA HIS A 687 -6.89 23.06 0.41
C HIS A 687 -5.65 22.20 0.67
N PHE A 688 -4.93 22.50 1.74
CA PHE A 688 -3.67 21.82 2.01
C PHE A 688 -3.55 21.38 3.47
N HIS A 689 -2.85 20.26 3.67
CA HIS A 689 -2.33 19.91 4.98
C HIS A 689 -0.85 20.22 5.03
N PRO A 690 -0.35 21.01 6.02
CA PRO A 690 1.06 21.38 6.08
C PRO A 690 1.93 20.17 6.47
N ILE A 691 3.20 20.16 5.98
CA ILE A 691 4.21 19.32 6.61
C ILE A 691 4.56 19.86 8.00
N GLU A 692 5.06 18.99 8.85
CA GLU A 692 5.53 19.36 10.17
C GLU A 692 6.63 20.43 10.08
N SER A 693 6.62 21.36 11.03
CA SER A 693 7.73 22.30 11.22
C SER A 693 8.99 21.52 11.65
N ARG A 694 10.17 22.16 11.54
CA ARG A 694 11.41 21.55 12.04
C ARG A 694 11.23 21.10 13.49
N SER A 695 11.51 19.82 13.73
CA SER A 695 11.38 19.22 15.06
C SER A 695 12.51 18.26 15.34
N PHE A 696 12.78 18.02 16.61
CA PHE A 696 13.83 17.13 17.09
C PHE A 696 13.29 16.12 18.09
N ARG A 697 13.83 14.90 18.03
CA ARG A 697 13.56 13.81 18.98
C ARG A 697 14.88 13.23 19.48
N VAL A 698 14.94 12.86 20.74
CA VAL A 698 16.06 12.14 21.34
C VAL A 698 15.53 10.80 21.81
N THR A 699 16.23 9.73 21.45
CA THR A 699 15.90 8.36 21.88
C THR A 699 17.10 7.74 22.57
N LEU A 700 16.88 7.25 23.80
CA LEU A 700 17.81 6.37 24.50
C LEU A 700 17.41 4.94 24.26
N SER A 701 18.30 4.14 23.68
CA SER A 701 18.09 2.71 23.41
C SER A 701 19.08 1.88 24.18
N THR A 702 18.62 0.80 24.80
CA THR A 702 19.51 -0.18 25.44
C THR A 702 19.08 -1.59 25.07
N ASN A 703 20.06 -2.44 24.84
CA ASN A 703 19.90 -3.88 24.63
C ASN A 703 20.26 -4.63 25.94
N PHE A 704 19.49 -5.65 26.30
CA PHE A 704 19.67 -6.39 27.54
C PHE A 704 19.50 -7.90 27.36
#